data_8908f55bb2fea6c301ae6fe68e1021bf
#
_entry.id   8908f55bb2fea6c301ae6fe68e1021bf
#
_cell.length_a   1.000
_cell.length_b   1.000
_cell.length_c   1.000
_cell.angle_alpha   90.00
_cell.angle_beta   90.00
_cell.angle_gamma   90.00
#
_symmetry.space_group_name_H-M   'P 1'
#
loop_
_entity.id
_entity.type
_entity.pdbx_description
1 polymer ?
#
loop_
_entity_poly.entity_id
_entity_poly.type
_entity_poly.pdbx_seq_one_letter_code
_entity_poly.pdbx_strand_id
1 'polypeptide(L)'
;MTSEQITNTGSVMANHGSIQTPAQTQLRQDGSSNGGPSERKRDLRWHPAMLHPASLRVLLPWLTSIIGIASALCLVIAWFPSTVWNTPIVSSDAPAHYYFIRRLLDEGLGAALHLWPHNSFYPPLFHVCAYFVIKIAALFGVQCSIYAAFNITWIIASGVIFPSGMLVLCRYFLQRWNRGNPISRISQASSTPESSSVSEASNVSNQQVSSAVNRQYNATFDATFVLQNLIGLFVPVLAVSSVCHPYGLLNAGPLIAFGFATSLLPFLIAATLRLFDAIAAREHIVKWFVITAVAGVVCLVAHPRIAFTYALILVPFIVLRLPWKLILGAFIAMCVGAVAFVALMLTSFKSDRWANPASWFHSHQPSKNLWESISFCFTDGLDGFPAILFALLLIAGTVAAFVCAFRRAAVRSSDSFSAAVSTVAPAFSADADALVSDAAVSLVSASDLPAASCSDAADVSLSAPSEPSRPRRNDRLRDVIALMAAFLLVTLVYACTVTLVGALPNIISSPWYRDENRIMTMLPLVALPLLVIGVNALSECVSVCAASASFVPSASSFSAKNSASSVPSLSSASAVSSVKNVSFASNWIGPIAAFLVIAILAVSAQIVCPSRTAARDAIIAHSSLNQSDPNEQLTEQKITVLRKVMERTGTQATIISDPLNGSMYAETLFNASMLYSIINARTDVPSVPFGKVETAFASGDGQQVLGTVCPLTDAPEYFLTMGDQAQSLQSFPYRAQYDSFHNEELIDAYVDGGTLVKVADYSQYGQGWALYRFGCAD
;
A
#
# COMPACT_ATOMS: atom_id res chain seq x y z
N MET A 1 5.26 6.96 -48.96
CA MET A 1 5.19 7.66 -50.27
C MET A 1 3.88 8.40 -50.32
N THR A 2 4.01 9.73 -50.58
CA THR A 2 3.00 10.75 -50.93
C THR A 2 1.98 11.16 -49.89
N SER A 3 2.32 12.31 -49.36
CA SER A 3 1.46 13.30 -48.71
C SER A 3 0.42 13.88 -49.67
N GLU A 4 -0.80 14.11 -49.19
CA GLU A 4 -1.68 15.13 -49.75
C GLU A 4 -2.21 16.04 -48.66
N GLN A 5 -1.84 17.31 -48.81
CA GLN A 5 -2.40 18.46 -48.11
C GLN A 5 -3.81 18.76 -48.65
N ILE A 6 -4.74 19.02 -47.79
CA ILE A 6 -5.96 19.80 -48.15
C ILE A 6 -6.03 21.00 -47.25
N THR A 7 -5.68 22.14 -47.84
CA THR A 7 -6.03 23.48 -47.40
C THR A 7 -7.52 23.73 -47.58
N ASN A 8 -8.20 24.26 -46.59
CA ASN A 8 -9.46 24.96 -46.81
C ASN A 8 -9.51 26.25 -45.97
N THR A 9 -9.51 27.34 -46.66
CA THR A 9 -9.71 28.71 -46.24
C THR A 9 -11.21 28.98 -45.99
N GLY A 10 -11.53 29.61 -44.89
CA GLY A 10 -12.87 30.13 -44.59
C GLY A 10 -12.80 31.31 -43.63
N SER A 11 -12.70 32.50 -44.20
CA SER A 11 -12.86 33.81 -43.58
C SER A 11 -14.31 34.05 -43.13
N VAL A 12 -14.52 34.54 -41.90
CA VAL A 12 -15.67 35.44 -41.57
C VAL A 12 -15.38 36.26 -40.32
N MET A 13 -15.26 37.55 -40.53
CA MET A 13 -15.71 38.77 -39.83
C MET A 13 -15.50 38.96 -38.34
N ALA A 14 -14.82 40.04 -38.09
CA ALA A 14 -14.71 40.81 -36.86
C ALA A 14 -16.06 41.32 -36.34
N ASN A 15 -16.20 41.35 -35.04
CA ASN A 15 -17.13 42.26 -34.39
C ASN A 15 -16.46 42.91 -33.18
N HIS A 16 -16.34 44.23 -33.23
CA HIS A 16 -15.85 45.12 -32.18
C HIS A 16 -16.89 45.22 -31.06
N GLY A 17 -16.46 44.99 -29.83
CA GLY A 17 -17.18 45.34 -28.62
C GLY A 17 -16.26 46.01 -27.61
N SER A 18 -16.28 47.34 -27.62
CA SER A 18 -15.63 48.21 -26.64
C SER A 18 -16.26 48.02 -25.25
N ILE A 19 -15.43 47.78 -24.21
CA ILE A 19 -15.86 47.89 -22.82
C ILE A 19 -14.98 48.93 -22.13
N GLN A 20 -15.67 49.87 -21.55
CA GLN A 20 -15.24 51.05 -20.84
C GLN A 20 -14.50 50.75 -19.54
N THR A 21 -13.51 51.57 -19.25
CA THR A 21 -12.81 51.73 -17.96
C THR A 21 -13.66 52.60 -17.00
N PRO A 22 -13.75 52.29 -15.71
CA PRO A 22 -14.19 53.27 -14.73
C PRO A 22 -13.04 53.84 -13.89
N ALA A 23 -12.91 55.16 -13.99
CA ALA A 23 -12.74 56.21 -12.97
C ALA A 23 -11.75 56.00 -11.81
N GLN A 24 -10.80 56.88 -11.85
CA GLN A 24 -9.96 57.40 -10.77
C GLN A 24 -10.82 57.95 -9.61
N THR A 25 -10.40 57.67 -8.40
CA THR A 25 -10.84 58.40 -7.19
C THR A 25 -9.65 59.15 -6.62
N GLN A 26 -9.85 60.44 -6.42
CA GLN A 26 -8.90 61.45 -6.06
C GLN A 26 -8.41 61.34 -4.61
N LEU A 27 -7.17 61.75 -4.45
CA LEU A 27 -6.47 62.09 -3.21
C LEU A 27 -7.12 63.24 -2.46
N ARG A 28 -7.13 63.14 -1.15
CA ARG A 28 -7.25 64.22 -0.20
C ARG A 28 -5.92 64.43 0.50
N GLN A 29 -5.31 65.60 0.23
CA GLN A 29 -4.17 66.14 0.95
C GLN A 29 -4.67 66.74 2.27
N ASP A 30 -3.98 66.48 3.38
CA ASP A 30 -3.84 67.41 4.49
C ASP A 30 -2.39 67.35 5.00
N GLY A 31 -1.81 68.52 5.17
CA GLY A 31 -0.40 68.73 5.27
C GLY A 31 0.13 68.94 6.71
N SER A 32 1.43 69.29 6.68
CA SER A 32 2.30 69.89 7.71
C SER A 32 3.01 68.89 8.61
N SER A 33 4.31 68.83 8.79
CA SER A 33 5.40 69.77 8.85
C SER A 33 6.71 69.03 9.23
N ASN A 34 7.79 69.44 8.61
CA ASN A 34 9.18 69.53 9.11
C ASN A 34 9.89 68.35 9.77
N GLY A 35 10.89 67.84 9.09
CA GLY A 35 11.98 67.01 9.62
C GLY A 35 12.85 66.48 8.48
N GLY A 36 14.05 67.00 8.27
CA GLY A 36 14.91 66.84 7.13
C GLY A 36 15.31 65.41 6.76
N PRO A 37 15.61 65.17 5.51
CA PRO A 37 15.86 63.83 5.02
C PRO A 37 17.34 63.45 5.12
N SER A 38 17.66 62.44 5.88
CA SER A 38 18.90 61.70 5.67
C SER A 38 18.58 60.63 4.56
N GLU A 39 19.10 60.87 3.39
CA GLU A 39 19.11 59.90 2.28
C GLU A 39 19.86 58.64 2.70
N ARG A 40 19.16 57.64 3.26
CA ARG A 40 19.63 56.26 3.23
C ARG A 40 19.29 55.67 1.88
N LYS A 41 20.23 55.67 0.93
CA LYS A 41 20.22 54.75 -0.17
C LYS A 41 20.10 53.34 0.35
N ARG A 42 18.88 52.78 0.27
CA ARG A 42 18.67 51.34 0.42
C ARG A 42 19.32 50.65 -0.80
N ASP A 43 20.59 50.26 -0.65
CA ASP A 43 21.15 49.25 -1.48
C ASP A 43 20.27 48.01 -1.34
N LEU A 44 19.39 47.77 -2.34
CA LEU A 44 18.70 46.52 -2.56
C LEU A 44 19.75 45.51 -3.05
N ARG A 45 20.70 45.15 -2.18
CA ARG A 45 21.44 43.90 -2.33
C ARG A 45 20.43 42.79 -2.11
N TRP A 46 20.06 42.11 -3.18
CA TRP A 46 19.48 40.79 -3.14
C TRP A 46 20.44 39.89 -2.36
N HIS A 47 20.31 39.83 -1.03
CA HIS A 47 20.81 38.73 -0.27
C HIS A 47 19.91 37.55 -0.67
N PRO A 48 20.45 36.49 -1.32
CA PRO A 48 19.69 35.24 -1.40
C PRO A 48 19.38 34.89 0.05
N ALA A 49 18.08 34.87 0.39
CA ALA A 49 17.61 34.47 1.69
C ALA A 49 18.16 33.05 1.93
N MET A 50 19.32 32.97 2.58
CA MET A 50 19.86 31.68 3.00
C MET A 50 18.79 31.08 3.88
N LEU A 51 18.10 30.06 3.37
CA LEU A 51 17.13 29.27 4.12
C LEU A 51 17.78 28.93 5.46
N HIS A 52 17.19 29.41 6.53
CA HIS A 52 17.73 29.18 7.87
C HIS A 52 17.94 27.68 8.03
N PRO A 53 19.10 27.18 8.51
CA PRO A 53 19.41 25.75 8.56
C PRO A 53 18.34 24.92 9.29
N ALA A 54 17.59 25.52 10.22
CA ALA A 54 16.45 24.89 10.87
C ALA A 54 15.27 24.62 9.89
N SER A 55 15.00 25.56 8.96
CA SER A 55 13.94 25.39 7.96
C SER A 55 14.31 24.31 6.93
N LEU A 56 15.58 24.24 6.55
CA LEU A 56 16.08 23.20 5.62
C LEU A 56 15.93 21.79 6.23
N ARG A 57 16.16 21.65 7.53
CA ARG A 57 16.03 20.37 8.25
C ARG A 57 14.58 19.86 8.33
N VAL A 58 13.60 20.74 8.30
CA VAL A 58 12.18 20.36 8.25
C VAL A 58 11.77 20.05 6.80
N LEU A 59 12.24 20.84 5.84
CA LEU A 59 11.83 20.75 4.43
C LEU A 59 12.43 19.54 3.71
N LEU A 60 13.68 19.18 4.00
CA LEU A 60 14.40 18.12 3.28
C LEU A 60 13.75 16.73 3.37
N PRO A 61 13.21 16.25 4.53
CA PRO A 61 12.49 14.98 4.57
C PRO A 61 11.20 14.95 3.76
N TRP A 62 10.54 16.10 3.58
CA TRP A 62 9.38 16.21 2.68
C TRP A 62 9.81 16.20 1.22
N LEU A 63 10.85 16.95 0.89
CA LEU A 63 11.39 17.01 -0.47
C LEU A 63 11.86 15.63 -0.96
N THR A 64 12.65 14.92 -0.14
CA THR A 64 13.10 13.56 -0.48
C THR A 64 11.94 12.58 -0.63
N SER A 65 10.86 12.76 0.14
CA SER A 65 9.65 11.94 0.00
C SER A 65 8.93 12.21 -1.31
N ILE A 66 8.78 13.49 -1.67
CA ILE A 66 8.15 13.89 -2.94
C ILE A 66 9.00 13.37 -4.11
N ILE A 67 10.32 13.53 -4.06
CA ILE A 67 11.23 13.00 -5.09
C ILE A 67 11.13 11.48 -5.17
N GLY A 68 11.13 10.77 -4.03
CA GLY A 68 11.00 9.31 -4.01
C GLY A 68 9.69 8.81 -4.62
N ILE A 69 8.55 9.46 -4.29
CA ILE A 69 7.25 9.12 -4.86
C ILE A 69 7.19 9.48 -6.35
N ALA A 70 7.71 10.64 -6.75
CA ALA A 70 7.78 11.03 -8.15
C ALA A 70 8.66 10.05 -8.96
N SER A 71 9.80 9.61 -8.39
CA SER A 71 10.64 8.59 -9.01
C SER A 71 9.90 7.25 -9.17
N ALA A 72 9.16 6.81 -8.14
CA ALA A 72 8.34 5.60 -8.23
C ALA A 72 7.27 5.72 -9.32
N LEU A 73 6.59 6.86 -9.42
CA LEU A 73 5.62 7.13 -10.49
C LEU A 73 6.28 7.08 -11.88
N CYS A 74 7.42 7.76 -12.06
CA CYS A 74 8.17 7.73 -13.33
C CYS A 74 8.58 6.30 -13.71
N LEU A 75 9.00 5.49 -12.75
CA LEU A 75 9.36 4.08 -12.97
C LEU A 75 8.15 3.25 -13.40
N VAL A 76 7.00 3.42 -12.75
CA VAL A 76 5.76 2.72 -13.14
C VAL A 76 5.32 3.13 -14.54
N ILE A 77 5.39 4.43 -14.88
CA ILE A 77 5.10 4.92 -16.24
C ILE A 77 6.07 4.33 -17.27
N ALA A 78 7.37 4.30 -16.96
CA ALA A 78 8.39 3.74 -17.84
C ALA A 78 8.21 2.23 -18.12
N TRP A 79 7.67 1.50 -17.14
CA TRP A 79 7.36 0.07 -17.27
C TRP A 79 6.00 -0.19 -17.91
N PHE A 80 5.11 0.80 -18.00
CA PHE A 80 3.80 0.62 -18.61
C PHE A 80 3.93 0.41 -20.12
N PRO A 81 3.23 -0.59 -20.71
CA PRO A 81 3.29 -0.84 -22.15
C PRO A 81 2.68 0.34 -22.94
N SER A 82 3.52 1.08 -23.67
CA SER A 82 3.06 2.25 -24.44
C SER A 82 2.07 1.90 -25.55
N THR A 83 2.11 0.67 -26.05
CA THR A 83 1.23 0.15 -27.12
C THR A 83 -0.21 0.02 -26.69
N VAL A 84 -0.48 -0.15 -25.39
CA VAL A 84 -1.84 -0.33 -24.85
C VAL A 84 -2.42 0.90 -24.17
N TRP A 85 -1.81 2.09 -24.37
CA TRP A 85 -2.26 3.31 -23.70
C TRP A 85 -3.71 3.68 -24.00
N ASN A 86 -4.11 3.65 -25.28
CA ASN A 86 -5.45 3.98 -25.78
C ASN A 86 -6.18 2.79 -26.40
N THR A 87 -5.64 1.57 -26.23
CA THR A 87 -6.23 0.34 -26.73
C THR A 87 -6.57 -0.59 -25.55
N PRO A 88 -7.51 -1.50 -25.70
CA PRO A 88 -7.82 -2.43 -24.63
C PRO A 88 -6.63 -3.35 -24.34
N ILE A 89 -6.38 -3.62 -23.06
CA ILE A 89 -5.60 -4.78 -22.63
C ILE A 89 -6.46 -6.00 -22.89
N VAL A 90 -5.92 -6.96 -23.66
CA VAL A 90 -6.65 -8.18 -24.01
C VAL A 90 -6.43 -9.23 -22.92
N SER A 91 -7.49 -9.60 -22.22
CA SER A 91 -7.46 -10.57 -21.13
C SER A 91 -8.88 -11.01 -20.74
N SER A 92 -9.01 -11.96 -19.82
CA SER A 92 -10.32 -12.47 -19.36
C SER A 92 -11.16 -11.42 -18.60
N ASP A 93 -10.53 -10.60 -17.75
CA ASP A 93 -11.26 -9.71 -16.85
C ASP A 93 -11.33 -8.24 -17.35
N ALA A 94 -10.45 -7.85 -18.29
CA ALA A 94 -10.36 -6.48 -18.77
C ALA A 94 -11.67 -5.95 -19.41
N PRO A 95 -12.37 -6.71 -20.27
CA PRO A 95 -13.65 -6.26 -20.83
C PRO A 95 -14.67 -5.89 -19.75
N ALA A 96 -14.75 -6.68 -18.68
CA ALA A 96 -15.64 -6.39 -17.56
C ALA A 96 -15.32 -5.05 -16.90
N HIS A 97 -14.02 -4.75 -16.71
CA HIS A 97 -13.59 -3.48 -16.13
C HIS A 97 -13.91 -2.28 -17.05
N TYR A 98 -13.74 -2.43 -18.35
CA TYR A 98 -14.11 -1.40 -19.32
C TYR A 98 -15.62 -1.19 -19.37
N TYR A 99 -16.40 -2.27 -19.37
CA TYR A 99 -17.85 -2.22 -19.27
C TYR A 99 -18.32 -1.47 -18.00
N PHE A 100 -17.74 -1.73 -16.85
CA PHE A 100 -18.09 -1.03 -15.61
C PHE A 100 -17.84 0.48 -15.67
N ILE A 101 -16.73 0.90 -16.27
CA ILE A 101 -16.45 2.33 -16.49
C ILE A 101 -17.46 2.92 -17.47
N ARG A 102 -17.77 2.17 -18.55
CA ARG A 102 -18.76 2.56 -19.54
C ARG A 102 -20.12 2.78 -18.89
N ARG A 103 -20.58 1.82 -18.11
CA ARG A 103 -21.83 1.88 -17.40
C ARG A 103 -21.95 3.11 -16.48
N LEU A 104 -20.86 3.47 -15.79
CA LEU A 104 -20.82 4.70 -15.01
C LEU A 104 -20.92 5.97 -15.86
N LEU A 105 -20.42 5.95 -17.10
CA LEU A 105 -20.53 7.09 -18.02
C LEU A 105 -21.95 7.26 -18.54
N ASP A 106 -22.65 6.17 -18.81
CA ASP A 106 -23.99 6.15 -19.39
C ASP A 106 -25.09 6.36 -18.33
N GLU A 107 -25.01 5.65 -17.20
CA GLU A 107 -26.02 5.66 -16.13
C GLU A 107 -25.68 6.61 -14.96
N GLY A 108 -24.44 7.14 -14.93
CA GLY A 108 -23.94 7.99 -13.86
C GLY A 108 -23.52 7.22 -12.60
N LEU A 109 -23.20 7.98 -11.53
CA LEU A 109 -22.71 7.40 -10.27
C LEU A 109 -23.73 6.52 -9.54
N GLY A 110 -25.02 6.61 -9.89
CA GLY A 110 -26.05 5.72 -9.35
C GLY A 110 -25.80 4.25 -9.66
N ALA A 111 -25.16 3.95 -10.80
CA ALA A 111 -24.78 2.60 -11.19
C ALA A 111 -23.66 1.98 -10.33
N ALA A 112 -22.94 2.76 -9.52
CA ALA A 112 -21.75 2.29 -8.78
C ALA A 112 -22.02 1.08 -7.87
N LEU A 113 -23.23 0.90 -7.38
CA LEU A 113 -23.61 -0.24 -6.54
C LEU A 113 -24.11 -1.46 -7.35
N HIS A 114 -24.27 -1.32 -8.67
CA HIS A 114 -24.89 -2.29 -9.56
C HIS A 114 -24.09 -2.48 -10.86
N LEU A 115 -22.75 -2.46 -10.78
CA LEU A 115 -21.86 -2.47 -11.95
C LEU A 115 -21.91 -3.76 -12.77
N TRP A 116 -22.17 -4.89 -12.11
CA TRP A 116 -22.25 -6.18 -12.80
C TRP A 116 -23.55 -6.27 -13.62
N PRO A 117 -23.58 -6.96 -14.77
CA PRO A 117 -24.81 -7.18 -15.52
C PRO A 117 -25.95 -7.66 -14.62
N HIS A 118 -27.19 -7.29 -14.95
CA HIS A 118 -28.41 -7.53 -14.15
C HIS A 118 -28.37 -6.95 -12.74
N ASN A 119 -27.70 -5.80 -12.59
CA ASN A 119 -27.66 -5.01 -11.36
C ASN A 119 -27.05 -5.74 -10.14
N SER A 120 -26.18 -6.73 -10.39
CA SER A 120 -25.42 -7.35 -9.32
C SER A 120 -24.27 -6.44 -8.85
N PHE A 121 -23.88 -6.62 -7.60
CA PHE A 121 -22.81 -5.83 -7.00
C PHE A 121 -21.43 -6.23 -7.52
N TYR A 122 -20.61 -5.23 -7.82
CA TYR A 122 -19.15 -5.36 -7.99
C TYR A 122 -18.44 -4.21 -7.26
N PRO A 123 -17.23 -4.42 -6.67
CA PRO A 123 -16.49 -3.36 -5.95
C PRO A 123 -16.23 -2.13 -6.84
N PRO A 124 -16.82 -0.97 -6.54
CA PRO A 124 -16.90 0.12 -7.52
C PRO A 124 -15.70 1.08 -7.49
N LEU A 125 -14.90 1.12 -6.40
CA LEU A 125 -14.04 2.28 -6.12
C LEU A 125 -13.03 2.57 -7.23
N PHE A 126 -12.41 1.54 -7.81
CA PHE A 126 -11.48 1.71 -8.93
C PHE A 126 -12.16 2.36 -10.15
N HIS A 127 -13.35 1.86 -10.51
CA HIS A 127 -14.11 2.31 -11.68
C HIS A 127 -14.66 3.73 -11.51
N VAL A 128 -15.06 4.07 -10.28
CA VAL A 128 -15.45 5.44 -9.91
C VAL A 128 -14.25 6.40 -10.03
N CYS A 129 -13.06 5.98 -9.62
CA CYS A 129 -11.85 6.78 -9.84
C CYS A 129 -11.57 6.98 -11.34
N ALA A 130 -11.67 5.93 -12.16
CA ALA A 130 -11.48 6.03 -13.61
C ALA A 130 -12.56 6.93 -14.27
N TYR A 131 -13.82 6.83 -13.84
CA TYR A 131 -14.88 7.75 -14.24
C TYR A 131 -14.51 9.22 -13.95
N PHE A 132 -13.99 9.51 -12.74
CA PHE A 132 -13.56 10.87 -12.42
C PHE A 132 -12.36 11.32 -13.25
N VAL A 133 -11.43 10.43 -13.60
CA VAL A 133 -10.34 10.78 -14.53
C VAL A 133 -10.90 11.28 -15.86
N ILE A 134 -11.90 10.60 -16.44
CA ILE A 134 -12.57 11.03 -17.68
C ILE A 134 -13.25 12.39 -17.49
N LYS A 135 -14.04 12.54 -16.42
CA LYS A 135 -14.77 13.80 -16.16
C LYS A 135 -13.82 14.97 -15.90
N ILE A 136 -12.72 14.76 -15.18
CA ILE A 136 -11.72 15.80 -14.93
C ILE A 136 -11.00 16.16 -16.25
N ALA A 137 -10.59 15.18 -17.06
CA ALA A 137 -9.99 15.43 -18.36
C ALA A 137 -10.90 16.30 -19.26
N ALA A 138 -12.21 15.97 -19.26
CA ALA A 138 -13.21 16.72 -20.02
C ALA A 138 -13.36 18.18 -19.55
N LEU A 139 -13.18 18.49 -18.25
CA LEU A 139 -13.17 19.87 -17.74
C LEU A 139 -12.03 20.70 -18.34
N PHE A 140 -10.92 20.06 -18.71
CA PHE A 140 -9.77 20.69 -19.38
C PHE A 140 -9.83 20.60 -20.91
N GLY A 141 -10.96 20.16 -21.48
CA GLY A 141 -11.13 20.00 -22.94
C GLY A 141 -10.36 18.80 -23.52
N VAL A 142 -9.85 17.89 -22.69
CA VAL A 142 -9.09 16.70 -23.12
C VAL A 142 -10.03 15.51 -23.24
N GLN A 143 -10.06 14.90 -24.45
CA GLN A 143 -10.77 13.63 -24.64
C GLN A 143 -9.94 12.48 -24.05
N CYS A 144 -10.48 11.81 -23.04
CA CYS A 144 -9.86 10.67 -22.39
C CYS A 144 -10.69 9.42 -22.66
N SER A 145 -10.11 8.42 -23.32
CA SER A 145 -10.78 7.14 -23.56
C SER A 145 -10.96 6.34 -22.25
N ILE A 146 -11.87 5.38 -22.25
CA ILE A 146 -12.08 4.44 -21.15
C ILE A 146 -10.77 3.70 -20.82
N TYR A 147 -10.02 3.31 -21.85
CA TYR A 147 -8.75 2.60 -21.71
C TYR A 147 -7.67 3.48 -21.08
N ALA A 148 -7.54 4.73 -21.54
CA ALA A 148 -6.60 5.68 -20.94
C ALA A 148 -6.95 5.98 -19.48
N ALA A 149 -8.22 6.16 -19.16
CA ALA A 149 -8.66 6.42 -17.79
C ALA A 149 -8.40 5.23 -16.86
N PHE A 150 -8.65 4.01 -17.34
CA PHE A 150 -8.30 2.78 -16.64
C PHE A 150 -6.79 2.72 -16.33
N ASN A 151 -5.97 2.95 -17.35
CA ASN A 151 -4.52 2.91 -17.24
C ASN A 151 -3.98 4.01 -16.31
N ILE A 152 -4.46 5.25 -16.43
CA ILE A 152 -4.09 6.37 -15.54
C ILE A 152 -4.43 6.03 -14.09
N THR A 153 -5.63 5.53 -13.84
CA THR A 153 -6.07 5.16 -12.48
C THR A 153 -5.16 4.08 -11.89
N TRP A 154 -4.79 3.09 -12.70
CA TRP A 154 -3.88 2.02 -12.29
C TRP A 154 -2.46 2.52 -12.00
N ILE A 155 -1.94 3.39 -12.85
CA ILE A 155 -0.61 4.02 -12.67
C ILE A 155 -0.59 4.87 -11.40
N ILE A 156 -1.65 5.64 -11.12
CA ILE A 156 -1.76 6.43 -9.89
C ILE A 156 -1.83 5.50 -8.67
N ALA A 157 -2.63 4.45 -8.73
CA ALA A 157 -2.76 3.48 -7.63
C ALA A 157 -1.41 2.83 -7.29
N SER A 158 -0.71 2.34 -8.31
CA SER A 158 0.52 1.59 -8.16
C SER A 158 1.77 2.46 -8.02
N GLY A 159 1.82 3.62 -8.66
CA GLY A 159 2.99 4.52 -8.67
C GLY A 159 2.95 5.66 -7.65
N VAL A 160 1.77 5.99 -7.09
CA VAL A 160 1.64 7.08 -6.11
C VAL A 160 1.05 6.56 -4.79
N ILE A 161 -0.14 5.93 -4.84
CA ILE A 161 -0.87 5.54 -3.62
C ILE A 161 -0.09 4.47 -2.85
N PHE A 162 0.29 3.38 -3.50
CA PHE A 162 1.01 2.28 -2.87
C PHE A 162 2.37 2.72 -2.29
N PRO A 163 3.28 3.37 -3.05
CA PRO A 163 4.56 3.82 -2.53
C PRO A 163 4.43 4.82 -1.38
N SER A 164 3.44 5.72 -1.44
CA SER A 164 3.14 6.67 -0.35
C SER A 164 2.68 5.95 0.91
N GLY A 165 1.82 4.96 0.77
CA GLY A 165 1.36 4.12 1.87
C GLY A 165 2.51 3.34 2.52
N MET A 166 3.38 2.73 1.69
CA MET A 166 4.57 2.02 2.15
C MET A 166 5.53 2.95 2.90
N LEU A 167 5.73 4.17 2.40
CA LEU A 167 6.52 5.19 3.08
C LEU A 167 5.94 5.54 4.47
N VAL A 168 4.62 5.71 4.56
CA VAL A 168 3.93 5.99 5.85
C VAL A 168 4.11 4.81 6.82
N LEU A 169 3.96 3.58 6.33
CA LEU A 169 4.11 2.36 7.12
C LEU A 169 5.55 2.17 7.62
N CYS A 170 6.55 2.30 6.73
CA CYS A 170 7.96 2.18 7.10
C CYS A 170 8.40 3.28 8.09
N ARG A 171 7.94 4.52 7.88
CA ARG A 171 8.20 5.63 8.82
C ARG A 171 7.58 5.39 10.19
N TYR A 172 6.39 4.80 10.26
CA TYR A 172 5.78 4.43 11.53
C TYR A 172 6.71 3.51 12.35
N PHE A 173 7.21 2.43 11.75
CA PHE A 173 8.09 1.49 12.43
C PHE A 173 9.42 2.12 12.82
N LEU A 174 10.01 2.95 11.96
CA LEU A 174 11.24 3.63 12.27
C LEU A 174 11.09 4.65 13.41
N GLN A 175 10.02 5.46 13.41
CA GLN A 175 9.72 6.37 14.50
C GLN A 175 9.59 5.63 15.82
N ARG A 176 8.95 4.47 15.81
CA ARG A 176 8.80 3.63 16.99
C ARG A 176 10.13 3.04 17.45
N TRP A 177 10.95 2.59 16.50
CA TRP A 177 12.30 2.14 16.78
C TRP A 177 13.14 3.22 17.49
N ASN A 178 13.05 4.47 17.07
CA ASN A 178 13.84 5.59 17.59
C ASN A 178 13.31 6.17 18.91
N ARG A 179 12.03 6.06 19.23
CA ARG A 179 11.42 6.58 20.48
C ARG A 179 12.05 6.07 21.78
N GLY A 180 12.74 4.97 21.74
CA GLY A 180 13.39 4.38 22.92
C GLY A 180 14.79 4.88 23.22
N ASN A 181 15.34 5.83 22.46
CA ASN A 181 16.68 6.39 22.74
C ASN A 181 16.59 7.39 23.90
N PRO A 182 17.42 7.24 24.97
CA PRO A 182 17.39 8.14 26.12
C PRO A 182 17.71 9.59 25.73
N ILE A 183 18.45 9.80 24.65
CA ILE A 183 18.85 11.11 24.12
C ILE A 183 17.64 11.93 23.62
N SER A 184 16.60 11.30 23.13
CA SER A 184 15.39 12.01 22.70
C SER A 184 14.55 12.61 23.85
N ARG A 185 14.76 12.14 25.08
CA ARG A 185 14.05 12.65 26.28
C ARG A 185 14.64 13.95 26.80
N ILE A 186 15.97 14.13 26.69
CA ILE A 186 16.66 15.35 27.15
C ILE A 186 16.21 16.56 26.34
N SER A 187 15.92 16.38 25.05
CA SER A 187 15.46 17.45 24.15
C SER A 187 14.01 17.91 24.43
N GLN A 188 13.15 17.03 24.93
CA GLN A 188 11.79 17.41 25.30
C GLN A 188 11.70 18.08 26.67
N ALA A 189 12.60 17.74 27.60
CA ALA A 189 12.65 18.35 28.92
C ALA A 189 13.22 19.77 28.90
N SER A 190 14.03 20.13 27.91
CA SER A 190 14.65 21.46 27.81
C SER A 190 13.77 22.51 27.11
N SER A 191 12.58 22.14 26.62
CA SER A 191 11.65 23.06 25.94
C SER A 191 10.54 23.60 26.82
N THR A 192 10.47 23.21 28.09
CA THR A 192 9.59 23.85 29.07
C THR A 192 10.34 25.00 29.73
N PRO A 193 9.88 26.27 29.60
CA PRO A 193 10.49 27.39 30.29
C PRO A 193 9.98 27.39 31.74
N GLU A 194 10.62 26.59 32.60
CA GLU A 194 10.46 26.81 34.05
C GLU A 194 11.45 27.85 34.53
N SER A 195 10.89 29.02 34.80
CA SER A 195 11.55 30.06 35.56
C SER A 195 11.78 29.62 37.01
N SER A 196 12.98 29.17 37.33
CA SER A 196 13.43 29.04 38.70
C SER A 196 14.86 29.55 38.84
N SER A 197 14.96 30.68 39.53
CA SER A 197 16.18 31.30 40.06
C SER A 197 16.86 30.34 41.04
N VAL A 198 17.97 29.72 40.66
CA VAL A 198 18.87 29.02 41.58
C VAL A 198 20.32 29.39 41.28
N SER A 199 20.95 29.91 42.28
CA SER A 199 22.30 30.37 42.57
C SER A 199 23.50 29.82 41.80
N GLU A 200 24.39 30.77 41.47
CA GLU A 200 25.64 30.74 40.70
C GLU A 200 26.87 30.11 41.41
N ALA A 201 26.87 28.90 41.89
CA ALA A 201 28.04 28.39 42.55
C ALA A 201 28.61 27.03 42.09
N SER A 202 28.17 26.48 40.94
CA SER A 202 28.71 25.18 40.46
C SER A 202 29.03 25.13 38.96
N ASN A 203 29.44 26.23 38.35
CA ASN A 203 29.33 26.48 36.91
C ASN A 203 30.46 25.84 36.03
N VAL A 204 31.55 25.30 36.50
CA VAL A 204 32.67 24.89 35.62
C VAL A 204 32.60 23.40 35.21
N SER A 205 32.15 22.50 36.08
CA SER A 205 32.04 21.09 35.75
C SER A 205 30.78 20.79 34.90
N ASN A 206 29.71 21.54 35.14
CA ASN A 206 28.45 21.36 34.39
C ASN A 206 28.52 21.83 32.92
N GLN A 207 29.35 22.83 32.59
CA GLN A 207 29.53 23.28 31.20
C GLN A 207 30.24 22.26 30.32
N GLN A 208 31.19 21.48 30.85
CA GLN A 208 31.87 20.42 30.06
C GLN A 208 30.98 19.23 29.83
N VAL A 209 30.20 18.80 30.83
CA VAL A 209 29.20 17.72 30.67
C VAL A 209 28.10 18.15 29.72
N SER A 210 27.58 19.37 29.87
CA SER A 210 26.55 19.93 28.97
C SER A 210 27.05 20.05 27.52
N SER A 211 28.32 20.43 27.30
CA SER A 211 28.88 20.54 25.95
C SER A 211 29.17 19.18 25.31
N ALA A 212 29.47 18.15 26.08
CA ALA A 212 29.62 16.76 25.57
C ALA A 212 28.28 16.14 25.24
N VAL A 213 27.28 16.34 26.10
CA VAL A 213 25.87 15.91 25.86
C VAL A 213 25.29 16.61 24.62
N ASN A 214 25.48 17.91 24.44
CA ASN A 214 25.04 18.64 23.26
C ASN A 214 25.72 18.18 21.97
N ARG A 215 26.98 17.78 22.00
CA ARG A 215 27.70 17.23 20.83
C ARG A 215 27.21 15.85 20.46
N GLN A 216 26.97 14.98 21.43
CA GLN A 216 26.41 13.65 21.20
C GLN A 216 24.95 13.74 20.72
N TYR A 217 24.19 14.72 21.20
CA TYR A 217 22.86 15.05 20.73
C TYR A 217 22.83 15.49 19.26
N ASN A 218 23.74 16.40 18.87
CA ASN A 218 23.82 16.86 17.48
C ASN A 218 24.22 15.72 16.54
N ALA A 219 25.14 14.84 16.93
CA ALA A 219 25.59 13.71 16.10
C ALA A 219 24.47 12.66 15.91
N THR A 220 23.72 12.32 16.93
CA THR A 220 22.58 11.39 16.84
C THR A 220 21.39 11.98 16.09
N PHE A 221 21.16 13.27 16.23
CA PHE A 221 20.15 13.99 15.48
C PHE A 221 20.47 13.98 13.98
N ASP A 222 21.72 14.17 13.60
CA ASP A 222 22.16 14.13 12.21
C ASP A 222 22.04 12.72 11.60
N ALA A 223 22.36 11.67 12.32
CA ALA A 223 22.18 10.29 11.85
C ALA A 223 20.71 9.92 11.65
N THR A 224 19.83 10.29 12.57
CA THR A 224 18.37 10.08 12.44
C THR A 224 17.81 10.88 11.26
N PHE A 225 18.31 12.09 11.06
CA PHE A 225 17.93 12.93 9.94
C PHE A 225 18.32 12.34 8.58
N VAL A 226 19.57 11.86 8.46
CA VAL A 226 20.03 11.17 7.25
C VAL A 226 19.16 9.95 6.95
N LEU A 227 18.86 9.14 7.95
CA LEU A 227 18.03 7.95 7.78
C LEU A 227 16.60 8.27 7.37
N GLN A 228 15.99 9.35 7.91
CA GLN A 228 14.66 9.80 7.46
C GLN A 228 14.66 10.23 5.99
N ASN A 229 15.74 10.88 5.53
CA ASN A 229 15.89 11.26 4.13
C ASN A 229 16.07 10.04 3.23
N LEU A 230 16.85 9.06 3.66
CA LEU A 230 17.03 7.78 2.97
C LEU A 230 15.72 7.06 2.74
N ILE A 231 14.92 6.93 3.81
CA ILE A 231 13.61 6.28 3.75
C ILE A 231 12.67 7.08 2.84
N GLY A 232 12.70 8.42 2.94
CA GLY A 232 11.91 9.27 2.07
C GLY A 232 12.20 9.04 0.59
N LEU A 233 13.46 8.82 0.23
CA LEU A 233 13.90 8.68 -1.15
C LEU A 233 13.74 7.26 -1.68
N PHE A 234 14.20 6.24 -0.95
CA PHE A 234 14.37 4.88 -1.48
C PHE A 234 13.19 3.94 -1.21
N VAL A 235 12.43 4.12 -0.13
CA VAL A 235 11.28 3.24 0.15
C VAL A 235 10.23 3.28 -0.96
N PRO A 236 9.82 4.45 -1.50
CA PRO A 236 8.91 4.49 -2.64
C PRO A 236 9.46 3.76 -3.87
N VAL A 237 10.77 3.89 -4.15
CA VAL A 237 11.43 3.23 -5.29
C VAL A 237 11.48 1.72 -5.09
N LEU A 238 11.83 1.25 -3.89
CA LEU A 238 11.83 -0.18 -3.57
C LEU A 238 10.44 -0.78 -3.58
N ALA A 239 9.43 -0.03 -3.14
CA ALA A 239 8.05 -0.50 -3.15
C ALA A 239 7.52 -0.83 -4.55
N VAL A 240 8.10 -0.25 -5.61
CA VAL A 240 7.71 -0.52 -7.01
C VAL A 240 8.72 -1.39 -7.76
N SER A 241 9.68 -2.00 -7.06
CA SER A 241 10.80 -2.72 -7.71
C SER A 241 10.45 -4.14 -8.09
N SER A 242 9.67 -4.84 -7.27
CA SER A 242 9.45 -6.28 -7.39
C SER A 242 8.23 -6.63 -8.24
N VAL A 243 8.16 -7.88 -8.68
CA VAL A 243 6.95 -8.44 -9.32
C VAL A 243 5.78 -8.56 -8.32
N CYS A 244 6.07 -8.58 -7.02
CA CYS A 244 5.06 -8.58 -5.96
C CYS A 244 4.32 -7.24 -5.80
N HIS A 245 4.81 -6.18 -6.45
CA HIS A 245 4.13 -4.90 -6.50
C HIS A 245 2.75 -5.05 -7.16
N PRO A 246 1.69 -4.38 -6.66
CA PRO A 246 0.34 -4.49 -7.22
C PRO A 246 0.25 -4.27 -8.73
N TYR A 247 1.19 -3.55 -9.35
CA TYR A 247 1.27 -3.40 -10.79
C TYR A 247 1.32 -4.74 -11.54
N GLY A 248 1.97 -5.76 -10.97
CA GLY A 248 2.02 -7.12 -11.55
C GLY A 248 0.65 -7.76 -11.76
N LEU A 249 -0.37 -7.33 -10.99
CA LEU A 249 -1.75 -7.79 -11.16
C LEU A 249 -2.39 -7.36 -12.48
N LEU A 250 -1.79 -6.41 -13.20
CA LEU A 250 -2.22 -6.03 -14.54
C LEU A 250 -2.09 -7.20 -15.54
N ASN A 251 -1.02 -8.02 -15.38
CA ASN A 251 -0.81 -9.22 -16.20
C ASN A 251 -1.67 -10.42 -15.74
N ALA A 252 -2.16 -10.41 -14.52
CA ALA A 252 -2.88 -11.54 -13.92
C ALA A 252 -4.39 -11.54 -14.17
N GLY A 253 -4.79 -10.99 -15.32
CA GLY A 253 -6.13 -11.09 -15.75
C GLY A 253 -7.09 -9.90 -15.79
N PRO A 254 -6.76 -8.61 -15.69
CA PRO A 254 -6.10 -7.86 -14.64
C PRO A 254 -6.94 -7.79 -13.35
N LEU A 255 -6.32 -8.09 -12.22
CA LEU A 255 -6.97 -8.13 -10.90
C LEU A 255 -7.04 -6.73 -10.25
N ILE A 256 -7.65 -5.77 -10.96
CA ILE A 256 -7.54 -4.34 -10.69
C ILE A 256 -8.16 -3.91 -9.37
N ALA A 257 -9.38 -4.34 -9.08
CA ALA A 257 -10.06 -3.94 -7.84
C ALA A 257 -9.30 -4.42 -6.59
N PHE A 258 -8.77 -5.66 -6.63
CA PHE A 258 -7.94 -6.18 -5.55
C PHE A 258 -6.61 -5.45 -5.44
N GLY A 259 -5.94 -5.17 -6.56
CA GLY A 259 -4.69 -4.41 -6.58
C GLY A 259 -4.85 -2.98 -6.09
N PHE A 260 -5.97 -2.32 -6.42
CA PHE A 260 -6.30 -1.00 -5.91
C PHE A 260 -6.49 -1.01 -4.39
N ALA A 261 -7.23 -1.99 -3.85
CA ALA A 261 -7.40 -2.17 -2.42
C ALA A 261 -6.05 -2.47 -1.72
N THR A 262 -5.18 -3.28 -2.35
CA THR A 262 -3.81 -3.54 -1.87
C THR A 262 -2.98 -2.26 -1.83
N SER A 263 -3.14 -1.37 -2.79
CA SER A 263 -2.44 -0.08 -2.83
C SER A 263 -2.83 0.85 -1.66
N LEU A 264 -4.05 0.73 -1.15
CA LEU A 264 -4.56 1.48 0.00
C LEU A 264 -4.18 0.85 1.35
N LEU A 265 -3.91 -0.45 1.36
CA LEU A 265 -3.74 -1.25 2.58
C LEU A 265 -2.61 -0.77 3.51
N PRO A 266 -1.43 -0.30 3.03
CA PRO A 266 -0.38 0.19 3.92
C PRO A 266 -0.82 1.36 4.81
N PHE A 267 -1.71 2.24 4.32
CA PHE A 267 -2.30 3.33 5.11
C PHE A 267 -3.21 2.78 6.22
N LEU A 268 -4.04 1.80 5.91
CA LEU A 268 -4.93 1.16 6.87
C LEU A 268 -4.11 0.46 7.97
N ILE A 269 -3.09 -0.32 7.59
CA ILE A 269 -2.20 -0.97 8.56
C ILE A 269 -1.53 0.07 9.47
N ALA A 270 -0.96 1.13 8.90
CA ALA A 270 -0.30 2.19 9.66
C ALA A 270 -1.27 2.92 10.61
N ALA A 271 -2.50 3.19 10.18
CA ALA A 271 -3.54 3.81 11.00
C ALA A 271 -3.93 2.91 12.18
N THR A 272 -4.11 1.61 11.94
CA THR A 272 -4.44 0.63 12.97
C THR A 272 -3.32 0.48 14.01
N LEU A 273 -2.06 0.43 13.55
CA LEU A 273 -0.92 0.35 14.46
C LEU A 273 -0.81 1.63 15.32
N ARG A 274 -1.15 2.81 14.78
CA ARG A 274 -1.27 4.06 15.56
C ARG A 274 -2.45 4.03 16.52
N LEU A 275 -3.56 3.39 16.16
CA LEU A 275 -4.68 3.15 17.07
C LEU A 275 -4.23 2.28 18.26
N PHE A 276 -3.44 1.23 18.03
CA PHE A 276 -2.89 0.42 19.14
C PHE A 276 -1.99 1.24 20.05
N ASP A 277 -1.16 2.14 19.48
CA ASP A 277 -0.35 3.07 20.28
C ASP A 277 -1.22 4.05 21.08
N ALA A 278 -2.29 4.57 20.48
CA ALA A 278 -3.24 5.48 21.14
C ALA A 278 -3.99 4.80 22.30
N ILE A 279 -4.40 3.54 22.11
CA ILE A 279 -5.03 2.71 23.17
C ILE A 279 -4.04 2.49 24.32
N ALA A 280 -2.78 2.17 24.02
CA ALA A 280 -1.74 1.94 25.02
C ALA A 280 -1.39 3.23 25.79
N ALA A 281 -1.37 4.39 25.12
CA ALA A 281 -1.14 5.68 25.74
C ALA A 281 -2.38 6.30 26.38
N ARG A 282 -3.57 5.78 26.06
CA ARG A 282 -4.89 6.36 26.42
C ARG A 282 -5.11 7.78 25.88
N GLU A 283 -4.46 8.12 24.75
CA GLU A 283 -4.52 9.44 24.15
C GLU A 283 -5.00 9.35 22.70
N HIS A 284 -5.84 10.28 22.26
CA HIS A 284 -6.33 10.40 20.88
C HIS A 284 -6.98 9.13 20.29
N ILE A 285 -7.56 8.26 21.13
CA ILE A 285 -8.15 6.97 20.71
C ILE A 285 -9.25 7.19 19.66
N VAL A 286 -10.17 8.12 19.91
CA VAL A 286 -11.30 8.40 19.01
C VAL A 286 -10.79 8.85 17.63
N LYS A 287 -9.79 9.76 17.60
CA LYS A 287 -9.19 10.22 16.34
C LYS A 287 -8.67 9.05 15.49
N TRP A 288 -7.85 8.19 16.10
CA TRP A 288 -7.24 7.07 15.38
C TRP A 288 -8.25 5.97 15.06
N PHE A 289 -9.27 5.78 15.89
CA PHE A 289 -10.38 4.89 15.60
C PHE A 289 -11.14 5.34 14.35
N VAL A 290 -11.53 6.62 14.27
CA VAL A 290 -12.24 7.17 13.10
C VAL A 290 -11.39 7.06 11.82
N ILE A 291 -10.09 7.42 11.89
CA ILE A 291 -9.19 7.29 10.73
C ILE A 291 -9.09 5.83 10.26
N THR A 292 -8.95 4.89 11.20
CA THR A 292 -8.87 3.45 10.88
C THR A 292 -10.18 2.94 10.31
N ALA A 293 -11.32 3.34 10.87
CA ALA A 293 -12.63 2.95 10.37
C ALA A 293 -12.88 3.46 8.96
N VAL A 294 -12.61 4.73 8.69
CA VAL A 294 -12.72 5.32 7.35
C VAL A 294 -11.81 4.61 6.35
N ALA A 295 -10.53 4.42 6.70
CA ALA A 295 -9.59 3.70 5.84
C ALA A 295 -10.03 2.25 5.60
N GLY A 296 -10.59 1.58 6.60
CA GLY A 296 -11.16 0.24 6.49
C GLY A 296 -12.33 0.18 5.52
N VAL A 297 -13.29 1.10 5.64
CA VAL A 297 -14.42 1.20 4.72
C VAL A 297 -13.95 1.44 3.28
N VAL A 298 -13.02 2.36 3.07
CA VAL A 298 -12.45 2.64 1.74
C VAL A 298 -11.79 1.38 1.14
N CYS A 299 -11.02 0.64 1.93
CA CYS A 299 -10.41 -0.61 1.49
C CYS A 299 -11.46 -1.69 1.15
N LEU A 300 -12.54 -1.82 1.96
CA LEU A 300 -13.62 -2.78 1.72
C LEU A 300 -14.42 -2.44 0.46
N VAL A 301 -14.72 -1.15 0.22
CA VAL A 301 -15.39 -0.68 -0.98
C VAL A 301 -14.52 -0.86 -2.23
N ALA A 302 -13.18 -0.78 -2.06
CA ALA A 302 -12.25 -1.10 -3.14
C ALA A 302 -12.26 -2.60 -3.47
N HIS A 303 -12.18 -3.48 -2.46
CA HIS A 303 -12.34 -4.93 -2.62
C HIS A 303 -12.54 -5.64 -1.28
N PRO A 304 -13.67 -6.33 -1.04
CA PRO A 304 -13.98 -6.92 0.28
C PRO A 304 -12.96 -7.95 0.78
N ARG A 305 -12.35 -8.73 -0.14
CA ARG A 305 -11.37 -9.77 0.24
C ARG A 305 -10.06 -9.23 0.81
N ILE A 306 -9.80 -7.91 0.69
CA ILE A 306 -8.63 -7.29 1.30
C ILE A 306 -8.66 -7.41 2.84
N ALA A 307 -9.84 -7.62 3.43
CA ALA A 307 -10.00 -7.87 4.86
C ALA A 307 -9.21 -9.09 5.34
N PHE A 308 -9.10 -10.13 4.53
CA PHE A 308 -8.31 -11.33 4.88
C PHE A 308 -6.81 -11.03 4.90
N THR A 309 -6.31 -10.28 3.90
CA THR A 309 -4.92 -9.80 3.88
C THR A 309 -4.61 -8.94 5.09
N TYR A 310 -5.49 -7.99 5.39
CA TYR A 310 -5.38 -7.12 6.55
C TYR A 310 -5.35 -7.91 7.86
N ALA A 311 -6.27 -8.86 8.03
CA ALA A 311 -6.32 -9.71 9.22
C ALA A 311 -5.06 -10.56 9.37
N LEU A 312 -4.60 -11.22 8.30
CA LEU A 312 -3.41 -12.07 8.31
C LEU A 312 -2.18 -11.29 8.79
N ILE A 313 -1.95 -10.08 8.26
CA ILE A 313 -0.80 -9.24 8.61
C ILE A 313 -0.91 -8.72 10.04
N LEU A 314 -2.12 -8.39 10.52
CA LEU A 314 -2.32 -7.78 11.83
C LEU A 314 -2.38 -8.75 13.01
N VAL A 315 -2.71 -10.03 12.78
CA VAL A 315 -2.83 -11.02 13.87
C VAL A 315 -1.62 -11.00 14.81
N PRO A 316 -0.35 -11.05 14.38
CA PRO A 316 0.80 -11.00 15.29
C PRO A 316 0.86 -9.72 16.13
N PHE A 317 0.49 -8.57 15.53
CA PHE A 317 0.45 -7.29 16.25
C PHE A 317 -0.66 -7.23 17.28
N ILE A 318 -1.84 -7.75 16.96
CA ILE A 318 -2.97 -7.85 17.87
C ILE A 318 -2.57 -8.69 19.10
N VAL A 319 -2.02 -9.89 18.86
CA VAL A 319 -1.62 -10.83 19.94
C VAL A 319 -0.54 -10.23 20.84
N LEU A 320 0.45 -9.53 20.26
CA LEU A 320 1.59 -9.01 21.02
C LEU A 320 1.36 -7.65 21.67
N ARG A 321 0.42 -6.84 21.19
CA ARG A 321 0.22 -5.46 21.65
C ARG A 321 -1.03 -5.24 22.47
N LEU A 322 -2.12 -5.96 22.18
CA LEU A 322 -3.40 -5.76 22.86
C LEU A 322 -3.55 -6.66 24.09
N PRO A 323 -4.24 -6.20 25.14
CA PRO A 323 -4.62 -7.05 26.25
C PRO A 323 -5.69 -8.05 25.80
N TRP A 324 -5.67 -9.28 26.38
CA TRP A 324 -6.52 -10.39 25.94
C TRP A 324 -8.02 -10.06 25.92
N LYS A 325 -8.50 -9.18 26.82
CA LYS A 325 -9.90 -8.73 26.86
C LYS A 325 -10.30 -7.96 25.61
N LEU A 326 -9.40 -7.13 25.10
CA LEU A 326 -9.62 -6.41 23.83
C LEU A 326 -9.49 -7.35 22.63
N ILE A 327 -8.60 -8.34 22.68
CA ILE A 327 -8.49 -9.38 21.64
C ILE A 327 -9.80 -10.15 21.53
N LEU A 328 -10.36 -10.59 22.65
CA LEU A 328 -11.64 -11.29 22.69
C LEU A 328 -12.79 -10.41 22.17
N GLY A 329 -12.84 -9.15 22.60
CA GLY A 329 -13.84 -8.20 22.11
C GLY A 329 -13.73 -7.93 20.61
N ALA A 330 -12.51 -7.77 20.08
CA ALA A 330 -12.26 -7.61 18.67
C ALA A 330 -12.63 -8.87 17.88
N PHE A 331 -12.35 -10.04 18.39
CA PHE A 331 -12.72 -11.33 17.80
C PHE A 331 -14.25 -11.48 17.72
N ILE A 332 -14.96 -11.19 18.80
CA ILE A 332 -16.43 -11.22 18.81
C ILE A 332 -17.00 -10.23 17.81
N ALA A 333 -16.49 -8.98 17.79
CA ALA A 333 -16.92 -7.96 16.83
C ALA A 333 -16.66 -8.38 15.38
N MET A 334 -15.54 -9.03 15.12
CA MET A 334 -15.20 -9.58 13.80
C MET A 334 -16.18 -10.70 13.39
N CYS A 335 -16.51 -11.62 14.30
CA CYS A 335 -17.48 -12.68 14.02
C CYS A 335 -18.87 -12.11 13.74
N VAL A 336 -19.33 -11.15 14.56
CA VAL A 336 -20.62 -10.46 14.33
C VAL A 336 -20.61 -9.71 13.00
N GLY A 337 -19.52 -8.99 12.71
CA GLY A 337 -19.35 -8.29 11.43
C GLY A 337 -19.34 -9.23 10.23
N ALA A 338 -18.68 -10.39 10.34
CA ALA A 338 -18.67 -11.40 9.28
C ALA A 338 -20.07 -11.99 9.05
N VAL A 339 -20.82 -12.32 10.10
CA VAL A 339 -22.20 -12.80 9.99
C VAL A 339 -23.08 -11.73 9.37
N ALA A 340 -22.99 -10.48 9.82
CA ALA A 340 -23.77 -9.37 9.26
C ALA A 340 -23.42 -9.12 7.77
N PHE A 341 -22.13 -9.21 7.41
CA PHE A 341 -21.67 -9.07 6.02
C PHE A 341 -22.23 -10.21 5.15
N VAL A 342 -22.13 -11.46 5.57
CA VAL A 342 -22.69 -12.60 4.85
C VAL A 342 -24.22 -12.44 4.69
N ALA A 343 -24.91 -12.09 5.78
CA ALA A 343 -26.35 -11.84 5.72
C ALA A 343 -26.70 -10.74 4.71
N LEU A 344 -25.95 -9.62 4.70
CA LEU A 344 -26.11 -8.53 3.73
C LEU A 344 -25.88 -9.01 2.29
N MET A 345 -24.85 -9.82 2.04
CA MET A 345 -24.56 -10.37 0.72
C MET A 345 -25.64 -11.32 0.22
N LEU A 346 -26.26 -12.09 1.11
CA LEU A 346 -27.33 -13.03 0.76
C LEU A 346 -28.68 -12.35 0.58
N THR A 347 -28.99 -11.34 1.40
CA THR A 347 -30.32 -10.71 1.41
C THR A 347 -30.43 -9.52 0.47
N SER A 348 -29.51 -8.56 0.57
CA SER A 348 -29.55 -7.29 -0.17
C SER A 348 -28.89 -7.38 -1.53
N PHE A 349 -27.77 -8.07 -1.62
CA PHE A 349 -27.00 -8.21 -2.87
C PHE A 349 -27.27 -9.53 -3.62
N LYS A 350 -28.04 -10.45 -3.02
CA LYS A 350 -28.44 -11.74 -3.61
C LYS A 350 -27.26 -12.48 -4.28
N SER A 351 -26.10 -12.48 -3.61
CA SER A 351 -24.88 -13.03 -4.17
C SER A 351 -24.76 -14.53 -3.87
N ASP A 352 -25.07 -15.37 -4.84
CA ASP A 352 -24.93 -16.84 -4.74
C ASP A 352 -23.50 -17.31 -4.48
N ARG A 353 -22.50 -16.50 -4.86
CA ARG A 353 -21.09 -16.78 -4.56
C ARG A 353 -20.79 -16.96 -3.08
N TRP A 354 -21.54 -16.27 -2.21
CA TRP A 354 -21.36 -16.38 -0.75
C TRP A 354 -22.15 -17.54 -0.14
N ALA A 355 -23.21 -17.99 -0.85
CA ALA A 355 -24.03 -19.11 -0.43
C ALA A 355 -23.39 -20.48 -0.77
N ASN A 356 -22.56 -20.53 -1.81
CA ASN A 356 -21.93 -21.77 -2.28
C ASN A 356 -20.41 -21.81 -1.98
N PRO A 357 -19.97 -22.40 -0.86
CA PRO A 357 -18.56 -22.52 -0.53
C PRO A 357 -17.75 -23.30 -1.57
N ALA A 358 -18.36 -24.18 -2.35
CA ALA A 358 -17.68 -24.93 -3.41
C ALA A 358 -17.14 -23.99 -4.51
N SER A 359 -17.80 -22.85 -4.75
CA SER A 359 -17.32 -21.82 -5.70
C SER A 359 -16.03 -21.12 -5.25
N TRP A 360 -15.60 -21.31 -3.99
CA TRP A 360 -14.37 -20.73 -3.45
C TRP A 360 -13.15 -21.60 -3.70
N PHE A 361 -13.36 -22.88 -4.04
CA PHE A 361 -12.30 -23.84 -4.25
C PHE A 361 -11.92 -23.87 -5.73
N HIS A 362 -10.71 -23.41 -6.01
CA HIS A 362 -10.13 -23.50 -7.35
C HIS A 362 -9.04 -24.58 -7.36
N SER A 363 -9.08 -25.47 -8.35
CA SER A 363 -8.05 -26.47 -8.54
C SER A 363 -6.92 -25.87 -9.37
N HIS A 364 -5.92 -25.29 -8.72
CA HIS A 364 -4.69 -24.88 -9.38
C HIS A 364 -3.63 -25.97 -9.23
N GLN A 365 -2.88 -26.22 -10.29
CA GLN A 365 -1.70 -27.05 -10.22
C GLN A 365 -0.58 -26.32 -9.46
N PRO A 366 0.32 -27.04 -8.75
CA PRO A 366 1.48 -26.44 -8.15
C PRO A 366 2.34 -25.73 -9.19
N SER A 367 2.70 -24.46 -8.93
CA SER A 367 3.52 -23.66 -9.84
C SER A 367 4.99 -23.64 -9.44
N LYS A 368 5.32 -23.97 -8.17
CA LYS A 368 6.67 -23.92 -7.61
C LYS A 368 6.89 -25.06 -6.63
N ASN A 369 8.14 -25.44 -6.44
CA ASN A 369 8.52 -26.30 -5.31
C ASN A 369 8.68 -25.46 -4.02
N LEU A 370 8.81 -26.14 -2.87
CA LEU A 370 8.88 -25.49 -1.57
C LEU A 370 10.08 -24.53 -1.45
N TRP A 371 11.24 -24.93 -2.00
CA TRP A 371 12.45 -24.13 -1.93
C TRP A 371 12.37 -22.87 -2.79
N GLU A 372 11.82 -22.99 -3.98
CA GLU A 372 11.55 -21.86 -4.87
C GLU A 372 10.58 -20.88 -4.24
N SER A 373 9.52 -21.38 -3.59
CA SER A 373 8.52 -20.52 -2.95
C SER A 373 9.09 -19.76 -1.73
N ILE A 374 9.92 -20.41 -0.91
CA ILE A 374 10.60 -19.76 0.21
C ILE A 374 11.59 -18.72 -0.32
N SER A 375 12.43 -19.09 -1.29
CA SER A 375 13.38 -18.16 -1.92
C SER A 375 12.67 -16.93 -2.48
N PHE A 376 11.58 -17.12 -3.23
CA PHE A 376 10.75 -16.04 -3.77
C PHE A 376 10.28 -15.06 -2.69
N CYS A 377 9.84 -15.56 -1.53
CA CYS A 377 9.42 -14.71 -0.43
C CYS A 377 10.58 -13.91 0.18
N PHE A 378 11.75 -14.54 0.36
CA PHE A 378 12.90 -13.87 0.94
C PHE A 378 13.56 -12.86 0.00
N THR A 379 13.32 -12.96 -1.30
CA THR A 379 13.81 -12.02 -2.32
C THR A 379 12.77 -10.94 -2.67
N ASP A 380 11.55 -10.99 -2.09
CA ASP A 380 10.42 -10.13 -2.46
C ASP A 380 10.11 -10.22 -3.97
N GLY A 381 10.28 -11.40 -4.57
CA GLY A 381 10.09 -11.61 -6.00
C GLY A 381 11.07 -10.87 -6.91
N LEU A 382 12.20 -10.41 -6.39
CA LEU A 382 13.32 -9.88 -7.17
C LEU A 382 14.14 -11.01 -7.77
N ASP A 383 14.86 -10.70 -8.85
CA ASP A 383 15.72 -11.63 -9.56
C ASP A 383 17.21 -11.22 -9.51
N GLY A 384 18.12 -12.16 -9.74
CA GLY A 384 19.54 -11.93 -9.91
C GLY A 384 20.23 -11.31 -8.69
N PHE A 385 21.17 -10.39 -8.93
CA PHE A 385 21.95 -9.72 -7.88
C PHE A 385 21.10 -8.97 -6.84
N PRO A 386 20.10 -8.15 -7.22
CA PRO A 386 19.25 -7.47 -6.24
C PRO A 386 18.45 -8.42 -5.35
N ALA A 387 18.06 -9.59 -5.84
CA ALA A 387 17.40 -10.63 -5.05
C ALA A 387 18.31 -11.12 -3.91
N ILE A 388 19.55 -11.46 -4.23
CA ILE A 388 20.55 -11.91 -3.25
C ILE A 388 20.81 -10.81 -2.22
N LEU A 389 21.01 -9.58 -2.68
CA LEU A 389 21.28 -8.43 -1.80
C LEU A 389 20.08 -8.15 -0.87
N PHE A 390 18.85 -8.19 -1.39
CA PHE A 390 17.64 -8.02 -0.61
C PHE A 390 17.51 -9.11 0.47
N ALA A 391 17.67 -10.38 0.11
CA ALA A 391 17.57 -11.51 1.03
C ALA A 391 18.64 -11.42 2.13
N LEU A 392 19.90 -11.10 1.78
CA LEU A 392 20.97 -10.93 2.75
C LEU A 392 20.69 -9.78 3.73
N LEU A 393 20.21 -8.64 3.22
CA LEU A 393 19.86 -7.50 4.06
C LEU A 393 18.64 -7.80 4.94
N LEU A 394 17.63 -8.50 4.41
CA LEU A 394 16.46 -8.90 5.17
C LEU A 394 16.84 -9.84 6.32
N ILE A 395 17.64 -10.88 6.06
CA ILE A 395 18.06 -11.86 7.06
C ILE A 395 19.02 -11.20 8.08
N ALA A 396 20.13 -10.63 7.62
CA ALA A 396 21.12 -10.02 8.50
C ALA A 396 20.55 -8.84 9.28
N GLY A 397 19.72 -8.03 8.64
CA GLY A 397 19.01 -6.92 9.26
C GLY A 397 18.02 -7.38 10.32
N THR A 398 17.25 -8.43 10.05
CA THR A 398 16.30 -9.01 11.04
C THR A 398 17.05 -9.54 12.26
N VAL A 399 18.16 -10.26 12.06
CA VAL A 399 19.00 -10.75 13.15
C VAL A 399 19.58 -9.58 13.96
N ALA A 400 20.13 -8.56 13.30
CA ALA A 400 20.65 -7.37 13.95
C ALA A 400 19.56 -6.63 14.75
N ALA A 401 18.37 -6.47 14.17
CA ALA A 401 17.23 -5.84 14.83
C ALA A 401 16.81 -6.62 16.09
N PHE A 402 16.73 -7.94 15.99
CA PHE A 402 16.42 -8.80 17.13
C PHE A 402 17.47 -8.67 18.24
N VAL A 403 18.77 -8.78 17.91
CA VAL A 403 19.87 -8.67 18.87
C VAL A 403 19.90 -7.29 19.54
N CYS A 404 19.77 -6.21 18.76
CA CYS A 404 19.73 -4.85 19.30
C CYS A 404 18.53 -4.62 20.21
N ALA A 405 17.35 -5.12 19.84
CA ALA A 405 16.13 -5.02 20.66
C ALA A 405 16.25 -5.83 21.94
N PHE A 406 16.83 -7.05 21.87
CA PHE A 406 17.04 -7.93 23.02
C PHE A 406 18.06 -7.38 24.01
N ARG A 407 19.24 -6.93 23.53
CA ARG A 407 20.28 -6.32 24.39
C ARG A 407 19.76 -5.12 25.15
N ARG A 408 18.97 -4.26 24.51
CA ARG A 408 18.36 -3.08 25.17
C ARG A 408 17.29 -3.48 26.20
N ALA A 409 16.62 -4.62 26.00
CA ALA A 409 15.70 -5.16 27.01
C ALA A 409 16.45 -5.63 28.26
N ALA A 410 17.56 -6.37 28.07
CA ALA A 410 18.38 -6.90 29.14
C ALA A 410 19.02 -5.77 29.99
N VAL A 411 19.59 -4.74 29.36
CA VAL A 411 20.17 -3.59 30.09
C VAL A 411 19.13 -2.88 30.94
N ARG A 412 17.92 -2.64 30.42
CA ARG A 412 16.83 -1.99 31.20
C ARG A 412 16.36 -2.83 32.39
N SER A 413 16.40 -4.15 32.28
CA SER A 413 16.05 -5.01 33.42
C SER A 413 17.11 -4.95 34.52
N SER A 414 18.39 -4.83 34.19
CA SER A 414 19.48 -4.66 35.17
C SER A 414 19.43 -3.29 35.84
N ASP A 415 19.15 -2.20 35.08
CA ASP A 415 19.03 -0.85 35.63
C ASP A 415 17.83 -0.75 36.59
N SER A 416 16.70 -1.37 36.25
CA SER A 416 15.53 -1.41 37.15
C SER A 416 15.78 -2.23 38.40
N PHE A 417 16.54 -3.31 38.31
CA PHE A 417 16.96 -4.13 39.46
C PHE A 417 17.94 -3.35 40.35
N SER A 418 18.96 -2.69 39.79
CA SER A 418 19.88 -1.82 40.51
C SER A 418 19.16 -0.65 41.22
N ALA A 419 18.20 -0.01 40.54
CA ALA A 419 17.41 1.06 41.14
C ALA A 419 16.53 0.54 42.29
N ALA A 420 15.93 -0.65 42.14
CA ALA A 420 15.16 -1.28 43.21
C ALA A 420 16.04 -1.65 44.41
N VAL A 421 17.24 -2.18 44.17
CA VAL A 421 18.22 -2.50 45.24
C VAL A 421 18.70 -1.21 45.93
N SER A 422 18.96 -0.13 45.20
CA SER A 422 19.40 1.13 45.80
C SER A 422 18.28 1.86 46.57
N THR A 423 17.01 1.64 46.27
CA THR A 423 15.88 2.17 47.06
C THR A 423 15.61 1.34 48.29
N VAL A 424 15.98 0.07 48.33
CA VAL A 424 15.84 -0.82 49.51
C VAL A 424 17.02 -0.67 50.49
N ALA A 425 18.25 -0.35 49.96
CA ALA A 425 19.46 -0.24 50.78
C ALA A 425 19.37 0.84 51.91
N PRO A 426 18.80 2.07 51.69
CA PRO A 426 18.66 3.04 52.79
C PRO A 426 17.64 2.65 53.81
N ALA A 427 16.62 1.83 53.51
CA ALA A 427 15.64 1.36 54.48
C ALA A 427 16.25 0.36 55.47
N PHE A 428 17.20 -0.47 55.06
CA PHE A 428 17.89 -1.39 55.92
C PHE A 428 19.00 -0.75 56.77
N SER A 429 19.59 0.36 56.36
CA SER A 429 20.65 1.04 57.15
C SER A 429 20.05 1.93 58.24
N ALA A 430 18.81 2.39 58.12
CA ALA A 430 18.16 3.21 59.15
C ALA A 430 17.68 2.39 60.37
N ASP A 431 17.33 1.11 60.14
CA ASP A 431 16.87 0.24 61.23
C ASP A 431 18.02 -0.51 61.92
N ALA A 432 19.24 -0.55 61.36
CA ALA A 432 20.38 -1.23 61.99
C ALA A 432 21.02 -0.45 63.13
N ASP A 433 20.97 0.87 63.10
CA ASP A 433 21.50 1.73 64.18
C ASP A 433 20.49 1.91 65.34
N ALA A 434 19.21 1.58 65.15
CA ALA A 434 18.21 1.60 66.21
C ALA A 434 18.15 0.28 67.04
N LEU A 435 18.72 -0.83 66.52
CA LEU A 435 18.64 -2.16 67.17
C LEU A 435 19.81 -2.51 68.06
N VAL A 436 20.80 -1.63 68.25
CA VAL A 436 21.97 -1.87 69.11
C VAL A 436 21.87 -1.22 70.49
N SER A 437 20.84 -0.38 70.77
CA SER A 437 20.74 0.38 72.01
C SER A 437 19.81 -0.19 73.08
N ASP A 438 18.89 -1.15 72.81
CA ASP A 438 17.97 -1.60 73.86
C ASP A 438 17.69 -3.13 73.82
N ALA A 439 18.77 -3.90 74.08
CA ALA A 439 18.60 -5.33 74.45
C ALA A 439 18.84 -5.49 75.94
N ALA A 440 17.99 -4.92 76.76
CA ALA A 440 17.82 -5.38 78.16
C ALA A 440 16.38 -5.06 78.59
N VAL A 441 15.73 -6.11 79.11
CA VAL A 441 14.60 -6.11 80.05
C VAL A 441 13.18 -6.22 79.41
N SER A 442 12.64 -7.37 79.72
CA SER A 442 11.27 -7.81 80.11
C SER A 442 10.35 -8.38 79.04
N LEU A 443 10.26 -9.70 79.20
CA LEU A 443 9.04 -10.51 79.08
C LEU A 443 7.96 -10.03 80.05
N VAL A 444 6.72 -9.72 79.60
CA VAL A 444 5.45 -9.97 80.32
C VAL A 444 4.25 -9.89 79.36
N SER A 445 3.61 -11.04 79.24
CA SER A 445 2.18 -11.32 79.24
C SER A 445 1.14 -10.52 78.49
N ALA A 446 0.37 -11.28 77.82
CA ALA A 446 -0.86 -11.16 77.05
C ALA A 446 -2.01 -10.36 77.66
N SER A 447 -2.93 -10.07 76.80
CA SER A 447 -4.38 -9.89 76.91
C SER A 447 -4.96 -8.48 76.95
N ASP A 448 -6.04 -8.43 76.17
CA ASP A 448 -7.18 -7.52 76.23
C ASP A 448 -7.27 -6.33 75.26
N LEU A 449 -8.20 -6.51 74.34
CA LEU A 449 -8.94 -5.49 73.58
C LEU A 449 -9.66 -4.47 74.50
N PRO A 450 -9.92 -3.23 74.10
CA PRO A 450 -11.17 -3.03 73.38
C PRO A 450 -11.13 -1.92 72.27
N ALA A 451 -12.21 -1.96 71.47
CA ALA A 451 -12.55 -1.01 70.43
C ALA A 451 -12.82 0.41 71.03
N ALA A 452 -12.32 1.43 70.31
CA ALA A 452 -12.82 2.79 70.47
C ALA A 452 -12.82 3.50 69.10
N SER A 453 -14.02 3.95 68.77
CA SER A 453 -14.32 4.91 67.71
C SER A 453 -13.65 6.27 67.97
N CYS A 454 -13.07 6.89 66.96
CA CYS A 454 -12.89 8.34 66.90
C CYS A 454 -12.97 8.82 65.46
N SER A 455 -14.07 9.52 65.18
CA SER A 455 -14.15 10.56 64.18
C SER A 455 -13.27 11.73 64.65
N ASP A 456 -12.40 12.25 63.80
CA ASP A 456 -12.32 13.68 63.54
C ASP A 456 -11.31 13.98 62.43
N ALA A 457 -11.72 14.86 61.57
CA ALA A 457 -11.06 15.34 60.39
C ALA A 457 -9.77 16.13 60.71
N ALA A 458 -8.73 15.85 59.93
CA ALA A 458 -7.72 16.84 59.60
C ALA A 458 -7.34 16.67 58.13
N ASP A 459 -7.69 17.65 57.30
CA ASP A 459 -7.25 17.80 55.91
C ASP A 459 -5.71 17.87 55.85
N VAL A 460 -5.11 16.73 55.70
CA VAL A 460 -3.75 16.63 55.12
C VAL A 460 -3.91 16.36 53.67
N SER A 461 -3.72 17.38 52.84
CA SER A 461 -3.54 17.22 51.38
C SER A 461 -2.34 16.30 51.12
N LEU A 462 -2.59 15.00 51.14
CA LEU A 462 -1.68 14.00 50.61
C LEU A 462 -1.62 14.23 49.11
N SER A 463 -0.52 14.89 48.65
CA SER A 463 -0.07 14.84 47.27
C SER A 463 -0.15 13.40 46.84
N ALA A 464 -1.07 13.13 45.88
CA ALA A 464 -1.30 11.79 45.33
C ALA A 464 0.06 11.16 44.99
N PRO A 465 0.35 9.93 45.46
CA PRO A 465 1.57 9.26 45.10
C PRO A 465 1.58 9.17 43.59
N SER A 466 2.60 9.74 42.94
CA SER A 466 2.83 9.63 41.52
C SER A 466 2.71 8.15 41.14
N GLU A 467 1.67 7.82 40.35
CA GLU A 467 1.40 6.44 39.91
C GLU A 467 2.75 5.81 39.48
N PRO A 468 3.14 4.66 40.04
CA PRO A 468 4.39 4.01 39.67
C PRO A 468 4.34 3.80 38.17
N SER A 469 5.23 4.50 37.47
CA SER A 469 5.35 4.43 36.01
C SER A 469 5.47 2.97 35.63
N ARG A 470 4.38 2.36 35.10
CA ARG A 470 4.36 0.95 34.64
C ARG A 470 5.62 0.72 33.80
N PRO A 471 6.38 -0.35 34.06
CA PRO A 471 7.59 -0.63 33.32
C PRO A 471 7.26 -0.64 31.84
N ARG A 472 7.80 0.32 31.07
CA ARG A 472 7.56 0.44 29.63
C ARG A 472 8.08 -0.86 29.00
N ARG A 473 7.15 -1.72 28.63
CA ARG A 473 7.38 -2.95 27.89
C ARG A 473 8.32 -2.70 26.71
N ASN A 474 9.18 -3.66 26.38
CA ASN A 474 10.13 -3.54 25.28
C ASN A 474 9.43 -3.56 23.90
N ASP A 475 8.91 -2.39 23.51
CA ASP A 475 8.10 -2.20 22.29
C ASP A 475 8.87 -2.59 21.03
N ARG A 476 10.20 -2.36 20.98
CA ARG A 476 11.01 -2.72 19.81
C ARG A 476 11.06 -4.21 19.54
N LEU A 477 11.29 -5.02 20.60
CA LEU A 477 11.36 -6.47 20.46
C LEU A 477 10.01 -7.02 19.97
N ARG A 478 8.91 -6.49 20.52
CA ARG A 478 7.57 -6.90 20.10
C ARG A 478 7.27 -6.55 18.65
N ASP A 479 7.71 -5.38 18.18
CA ASP A 479 7.51 -4.95 16.82
C ASP A 479 8.31 -5.80 15.83
N VAL A 480 9.56 -6.16 16.16
CA VAL A 480 10.38 -7.07 15.35
C VAL A 480 9.77 -8.47 15.30
N ILE A 481 9.34 -9.01 16.47
CA ILE A 481 8.70 -10.33 16.51
C ILE A 481 7.39 -10.32 15.73
N ALA A 482 6.57 -9.27 15.85
CA ALA A 482 5.29 -9.17 15.14
C ALA A 482 5.50 -9.10 13.61
N LEU A 483 6.44 -8.29 13.14
CA LEU A 483 6.77 -8.20 11.71
C LEU A 483 7.33 -9.52 11.17
N MET A 484 8.25 -10.14 11.90
CA MET A 484 8.82 -11.44 11.53
C MET A 484 7.73 -12.52 11.47
N ALA A 485 6.84 -12.56 12.47
CA ALA A 485 5.72 -13.49 12.47
C ALA A 485 4.73 -13.22 11.31
N ALA A 486 4.44 -11.96 11.01
CA ALA A 486 3.62 -11.61 9.86
C ALA A 486 4.29 -12.02 8.54
N PHE A 487 5.60 -11.79 8.39
CA PHE A 487 6.36 -12.23 7.22
C PHE A 487 6.32 -13.76 7.06
N LEU A 488 6.55 -14.51 8.14
CA LEU A 488 6.50 -15.98 8.12
C LEU A 488 5.10 -16.51 7.82
N LEU A 489 4.05 -15.86 8.34
CA LEU A 489 2.65 -16.25 8.03
C LEU A 489 2.33 -16.03 6.55
N VAL A 490 2.73 -14.89 5.97
CA VAL A 490 2.56 -14.63 4.54
C VAL A 490 3.35 -15.63 3.71
N THR A 491 4.60 -15.91 4.08
CA THR A 491 5.45 -16.94 3.43
C THR A 491 4.79 -18.32 3.49
N LEU A 492 4.22 -18.69 4.64
CA LEU A 492 3.53 -19.98 4.81
C LEU A 492 2.30 -20.07 3.89
N VAL A 493 1.46 -19.04 3.87
CA VAL A 493 0.26 -19.01 3.00
C VAL A 493 0.67 -19.07 1.54
N TYR A 494 1.69 -18.32 1.12
CA TYR A 494 2.20 -18.36 -0.24
C TYR A 494 2.74 -19.76 -0.61
N ALA A 495 3.63 -20.30 0.22
CA ALA A 495 4.21 -21.63 -0.02
C ALA A 495 3.13 -22.71 -0.09
N CYS A 496 2.17 -22.72 0.84
CA CYS A 496 1.05 -23.67 0.79
C CYS A 496 0.23 -23.53 -0.51
N THR A 497 0.05 -22.32 -1.03
CA THR A 497 -0.73 -22.07 -2.23
C THR A 497 -0.06 -22.61 -3.48
N VAL A 498 1.25 -22.39 -3.61
CA VAL A 498 1.98 -22.68 -4.86
C VAL A 498 2.64 -24.08 -4.90
N THR A 499 2.73 -24.76 -3.75
CA THR A 499 3.43 -26.06 -3.68
C THR A 499 2.52 -27.25 -3.42
N LEU A 500 1.39 -27.06 -2.71
CA LEU A 500 0.55 -28.16 -2.24
C LEU A 500 -0.70 -28.35 -3.10
N VAL A 501 -1.22 -29.59 -3.13
CA VAL A 501 -2.51 -29.95 -3.75
C VAL A 501 -3.44 -30.48 -2.67
N GLY A 502 -4.75 -30.33 -2.87
CA GLY A 502 -5.77 -30.92 -2.02
C GLY A 502 -6.50 -29.91 -1.11
N ALA A 503 -7.16 -30.43 -0.07
CA ALA A 503 -8.06 -29.64 0.77
C ALA A 503 -7.35 -28.57 1.60
N LEU A 504 -6.17 -28.85 2.14
CA LEU A 504 -5.44 -27.94 3.02
C LEU A 504 -5.08 -26.62 2.36
N PRO A 505 -4.39 -26.59 1.19
CA PRO A 505 -4.13 -25.33 0.49
C PRO A 505 -5.42 -24.63 0.04
N ASN A 506 -6.46 -25.38 -0.31
CA ASN A 506 -7.75 -24.78 -0.68
C ASN A 506 -8.36 -24.03 0.52
N ILE A 507 -8.36 -24.61 1.72
CA ILE A 507 -8.88 -23.93 2.92
C ILE A 507 -8.05 -22.70 3.27
N ILE A 508 -6.72 -22.83 3.27
CA ILE A 508 -5.81 -21.76 3.68
C ILE A 508 -5.86 -20.58 2.70
N SER A 509 -5.91 -20.85 1.40
CA SER A 509 -5.80 -19.82 0.35
C SER A 509 -7.12 -19.46 -0.34
N SER A 510 -8.24 -20.09 0.04
CA SER A 510 -9.58 -19.76 -0.49
C SER A 510 -9.96 -18.28 -0.36
N PRO A 511 -9.56 -17.53 0.69
CA PRO A 511 -9.81 -16.09 0.75
C PRO A 511 -9.26 -15.32 -0.46
N TRP A 512 -8.23 -15.84 -1.10
CA TRP A 512 -7.57 -15.27 -2.29
C TRP A 512 -7.83 -16.06 -3.56
N TYR A 513 -8.87 -16.93 -3.61
CA TYR A 513 -9.17 -17.82 -4.73
C TYR A 513 -8.03 -18.79 -5.11
N ARG A 514 -7.14 -19.10 -4.15
CA ARG A 514 -5.91 -19.86 -4.40
C ARG A 514 -5.03 -19.26 -5.52
N ASP A 515 -5.14 -17.95 -5.72
CA ASP A 515 -4.41 -17.22 -6.74
C ASP A 515 -3.09 -16.69 -6.17
N GLU A 516 -1.97 -17.19 -6.69
CA GLU A 516 -0.62 -16.80 -6.24
C GLU A 516 -0.37 -15.29 -6.44
N ASN A 517 -0.94 -14.68 -7.50
CA ASN A 517 -0.74 -13.28 -7.82
C ASN A 517 -1.31 -12.36 -6.73
N ARG A 518 -2.44 -12.74 -6.13
CA ARG A 518 -3.03 -11.98 -5.02
C ARG A 518 -2.21 -12.10 -3.75
N ILE A 519 -1.68 -13.30 -3.47
CA ILE A 519 -0.94 -13.57 -2.24
C ILE A 519 0.45 -12.95 -2.28
N MET A 520 1.16 -12.98 -3.41
CA MET A 520 2.49 -12.38 -3.51
C MET A 520 2.48 -10.88 -3.23
N THR A 521 1.38 -10.16 -3.52
CA THR A 521 1.29 -8.71 -3.22
C THR A 521 1.31 -8.36 -1.72
N MET A 522 1.19 -9.35 -0.84
CA MET A 522 1.33 -9.16 0.61
C MET A 522 2.79 -9.07 1.05
N LEU A 523 3.73 -9.63 0.29
CA LEU A 523 5.13 -9.72 0.66
C LEU A 523 5.75 -8.34 0.92
N PRO A 524 5.67 -7.35 0.02
CA PRO A 524 6.27 -6.04 0.27
C PRO A 524 5.68 -5.33 1.51
N LEU A 525 4.43 -5.62 1.89
CA LEU A 525 3.78 -5.02 3.07
C LEU A 525 4.47 -5.39 4.39
N VAL A 526 5.14 -6.53 4.44
CA VAL A 526 5.83 -7.05 5.63
C VAL A 526 7.35 -7.05 5.45
N ALA A 527 7.85 -7.36 4.25
CA ALA A 527 9.28 -7.44 3.96
C ALA A 527 9.96 -6.06 3.99
N LEU A 528 9.38 -5.02 3.36
CA LEU A 528 9.98 -3.69 3.34
C LEU A 528 10.06 -3.03 4.73
N PRO A 529 9.02 -3.04 5.59
CA PRO A 529 9.16 -2.56 6.96
C PRO A 529 10.22 -3.31 7.77
N LEU A 530 10.31 -4.64 7.59
CA LEU A 530 11.33 -5.46 8.24
C LEU A 530 12.73 -5.12 7.75
N LEU A 531 12.92 -4.95 6.43
CA LEU A 531 14.15 -4.49 5.81
C LEU A 531 14.59 -3.12 6.36
N VAL A 532 13.68 -2.16 6.44
CA VAL A 532 13.95 -0.79 6.93
C VAL A 532 14.42 -0.81 8.39
N ILE A 533 13.73 -1.55 9.26
CA ILE A 533 14.18 -1.73 10.66
C ILE A 533 15.53 -2.43 10.70
N GLY A 534 15.71 -3.46 9.89
CA GLY A 534 16.93 -4.25 9.81
C GLY A 534 18.14 -3.41 9.40
N VAL A 535 18.02 -2.62 8.35
CA VAL A 535 19.10 -1.73 7.88
C VAL A 535 19.41 -0.66 8.93
N ASN A 536 18.40 -0.14 9.62
CA ASN A 536 18.65 0.79 10.73
C ASN A 536 19.42 0.11 11.88
N ALA A 537 19.06 -1.10 12.25
CA ALA A 537 19.77 -1.86 13.27
C ALA A 537 21.21 -2.20 12.86
N LEU A 538 21.44 -2.60 11.61
CA LEU A 538 22.80 -2.82 11.06
C LEU A 538 23.62 -1.53 11.10
N SER A 539 23.05 -0.39 10.73
CA SER A 539 23.73 0.92 10.82
C SER A 539 24.14 1.23 12.27
N GLU A 540 23.26 0.96 13.24
CA GLU A 540 23.59 1.13 14.69
C GLU A 540 24.75 0.18 15.09
N CYS A 541 24.73 -1.10 14.69
CA CYS A 541 25.77 -2.06 14.98
C CYS A 541 27.14 -1.62 14.39
N VAL A 542 27.18 -1.23 13.12
CA VAL A 542 28.37 -0.76 12.43
C VAL A 542 28.98 0.47 13.15
N SER A 543 28.14 1.43 13.53
CA SER A 543 28.59 2.62 14.26
C SER A 543 29.18 2.26 15.61
N VAL A 544 28.60 1.32 16.35
CA VAL A 544 29.13 0.84 17.65
C VAL A 544 30.48 0.10 17.46
N CYS A 545 30.57 -0.79 16.47
CA CYS A 545 31.81 -1.49 16.17
C CYS A 545 32.94 -0.53 15.77
N ALA A 546 32.65 0.47 14.94
CA ALA A 546 33.62 1.49 14.53
C ALA A 546 34.12 2.32 15.72
N ALA A 547 33.22 2.69 16.65
CA ALA A 547 33.57 3.39 17.88
C ALA A 547 34.46 2.53 18.79
N SER A 548 34.17 1.23 18.92
CA SER A 548 34.95 0.29 19.75
C SER A 548 36.34 0.05 19.16
N ALA A 549 36.45 -0.09 17.83
CA ALA A 549 37.74 -0.28 17.15
C ALA A 549 38.67 0.93 17.30
N SER A 550 38.09 2.13 17.43
CA SER A 550 38.85 3.38 17.66
C SER A 550 39.42 3.49 19.08
N PHE A 551 39.01 2.64 19.99
CA PHE A 551 39.37 2.66 21.42
C PHE A 551 40.44 1.61 21.76
N VAL A 552 41.10 0.94 20.80
CA VAL A 552 42.22 0.07 21.07
C VAL A 552 43.39 0.96 21.47
N PRO A 553 43.80 1.01 22.76
CA PRO A 553 44.97 1.76 23.15
C PRO A 553 46.16 1.14 22.42
N SER A 554 46.95 1.96 21.75
CA SER A 554 48.22 1.55 21.15
C SER A 554 49.11 0.99 22.25
N ALA A 555 49.09 -0.32 22.42
CA ALA A 555 49.94 -1.04 23.36
C ALA A 555 51.39 -1.14 22.86
N SER A 556 51.87 -0.08 22.22
CA SER A 556 53.29 0.01 21.79
C SER A 556 54.00 1.01 22.68
N SER A 557 54.89 0.47 23.53
CA SER A 557 55.90 1.10 24.34
C SER A 557 55.62 1.26 25.85
N PHE A 558 55.38 0.13 26.55
CA PHE A 558 55.87 0.04 27.91
C PHE A 558 57.25 -0.67 27.89
N SER A 559 58.26 0.08 27.48
CA SER A 559 59.69 -0.28 27.79
C SER A 559 59.96 0.23 29.19
N ALA A 560 59.98 -0.69 30.16
CA ALA A 560 60.35 -0.40 31.51
C ALA A 560 61.86 -0.05 31.54
N LYS A 561 62.20 1.23 31.78
CA LYS A 561 63.47 1.62 32.35
C LYS A 561 63.21 2.39 33.63
N ASN A 562 63.54 1.75 34.73
CA ASN A 562 63.57 2.35 36.05
C ASN A 562 64.42 3.64 36.04
N SER A 563 63.85 4.75 36.51
CA SER A 563 64.52 5.84 37.18
C SER A 563 63.54 6.68 37.98
N ALA A 564 63.86 6.82 39.24
CA ALA A 564 63.07 7.53 40.26
C ALA A 564 63.08 9.05 40.05
N SER A 565 61.99 9.65 40.64
CA SER A 565 61.85 11.05 41.03
C SER A 565 61.76 12.10 39.94
N SER A 566 60.55 12.53 39.74
CA SER A 566 60.07 13.94 39.70
C SER A 566 58.64 13.96 39.19
N VAL A 567 57.78 14.66 39.94
CA VAL A 567 56.33 14.86 39.60
C VAL A 567 56.24 15.82 38.41
N PRO A 568 55.71 15.42 37.25
CA PRO A 568 55.43 16.36 36.20
C PRO A 568 53.98 16.81 36.30
N SER A 569 53.79 18.12 36.33
CA SER A 569 52.49 18.81 36.15
C SER A 569 51.83 18.37 34.82
N LEU A 570 50.68 17.74 34.92
CA LEU A 570 49.86 17.32 33.78
C LEU A 570 49.32 18.53 33.03
N SER A 571 49.92 18.88 31.92
CA SER A 571 49.23 19.65 30.86
C SER A 571 48.46 18.66 29.94
N SER A 572 47.26 18.27 30.38
CA SER A 572 46.43 17.27 29.71
C SER A 572 45.51 17.83 28.59
N ALA A 573 45.86 18.98 28.00
CA ALA A 573 44.99 19.61 26.98
C ALA A 573 45.09 19.03 25.55
N SER A 574 46.19 18.36 25.20
CA SER A 574 46.41 17.89 23.80
C SER A 574 45.82 16.52 23.47
N ALA A 575 45.67 15.63 24.45
CA ALA A 575 45.09 14.29 24.22
C ALA A 575 43.56 14.30 24.04
N VAL A 576 42.91 15.30 24.60
CA VAL A 576 41.42 15.41 24.54
C VAL A 576 40.93 15.86 23.17
N SER A 577 41.73 16.58 22.37
CA SER A 577 41.30 17.01 21.02
C SER A 577 41.34 15.88 19.98
N SER A 578 42.28 14.93 20.10
CA SER A 578 42.41 13.79 19.20
C SER A 578 41.27 12.77 19.36
N VAL A 579 40.82 12.53 20.60
CA VAL A 579 39.69 11.65 20.91
C VAL A 579 38.36 12.21 20.37
N LYS A 580 38.23 13.55 20.30
CA LYS A 580 36.99 14.20 19.79
C LYS A 580 36.75 14.03 18.29
N ASN A 581 37.79 14.00 17.47
CA ASN A 581 37.68 13.85 16.02
C ASN A 581 37.37 12.41 15.59
N VAL A 582 37.90 11.41 16.32
CA VAL A 582 37.62 9.99 16.06
C VAL A 582 36.16 9.63 16.38
N SER A 583 35.60 10.16 17.46
CA SER A 583 34.20 9.93 17.83
C SER A 583 33.20 10.51 16.83
N PHE A 584 33.53 11.60 16.15
CA PHE A 584 32.64 12.20 15.15
C PHE A 584 32.58 11.36 13.86
N ALA A 585 33.74 10.92 13.35
CA ALA A 585 33.80 10.12 12.12
C ALA A 585 33.11 8.75 12.27
N SER A 586 33.24 8.09 13.43
CA SER A 586 32.65 6.77 13.68
C SER A 586 31.12 6.78 13.65
N ASN A 587 30.47 7.87 14.05
CA ASN A 587 29.00 7.99 14.05
C ASN A 587 28.38 8.07 12.65
N TRP A 588 29.16 8.45 11.62
CA TRP A 588 28.68 8.59 10.24
C TRP A 588 28.90 7.36 9.38
N ILE A 589 29.78 6.45 9.77
CA ILE A 589 30.11 5.24 8.99
C ILE A 589 28.87 4.37 8.77
N GLY A 590 28.10 4.11 9.83
CA GLY A 590 26.88 3.30 9.74
C GLY A 590 25.81 3.89 8.81
N PRO A 591 25.39 5.16 8.99
CA PRO A 591 24.43 5.82 8.10
C PRO A 591 24.90 5.89 6.64
N ILE A 592 26.20 6.15 6.37
CA ILE A 592 26.73 6.17 5.00
C ILE A 592 26.71 4.77 4.38
N ALA A 593 27.13 3.74 5.13
CA ALA A 593 27.07 2.36 4.65
C ALA A 593 25.63 1.95 4.35
N ALA A 594 24.67 2.26 5.22
CA ALA A 594 23.24 2.03 4.99
C ALA A 594 22.73 2.74 3.73
N PHE A 595 23.17 3.98 3.52
CA PHE A 595 22.82 4.74 2.31
C PHE A 595 23.31 4.02 1.05
N LEU A 596 24.57 3.71 0.99
CA LEU A 596 25.17 3.08 -0.20
C LEU A 596 24.50 1.74 -0.52
N VAL A 597 24.27 0.91 0.49
CA VAL A 597 23.69 -0.41 0.30
C VAL A 597 22.23 -0.32 -0.18
N ILE A 598 21.42 0.56 0.43
CA ILE A 598 20.03 0.77 -0.02
C ILE A 598 20.00 1.38 -1.42
N ALA A 599 20.89 2.33 -1.74
CA ALA A 599 20.98 2.92 -3.06
C ALA A 599 21.35 1.88 -4.13
N ILE A 600 22.34 1.03 -3.84
CA ILE A 600 22.71 -0.08 -4.73
C ILE A 600 21.54 -1.03 -4.93
N LEU A 601 20.84 -1.43 -3.86
CA LEU A 601 19.68 -2.28 -3.93
C LEU A 601 18.56 -1.63 -4.77
N ALA A 602 18.22 -0.38 -4.50
CA ALA A 602 17.16 0.32 -5.19
C ALA A 602 17.46 0.50 -6.70
N VAL A 603 18.68 0.86 -7.05
CA VAL A 603 19.10 1.03 -8.45
C VAL A 603 19.17 -0.31 -9.17
N SER A 604 19.83 -1.31 -8.57
CA SER A 604 19.97 -2.63 -9.20
C SER A 604 18.62 -3.33 -9.38
N ALA A 605 17.70 -3.20 -8.43
CA ALA A 605 16.35 -3.76 -8.51
C ALA A 605 15.49 -3.14 -9.62
N GLN A 606 15.80 -1.91 -10.05
CA GLN A 606 15.11 -1.30 -11.20
C GLN A 606 15.71 -1.75 -12.54
N ILE A 607 16.99 -2.03 -12.58
CA ILE A 607 17.71 -2.40 -13.82
C ILE A 607 17.56 -3.91 -14.10
N VAL A 608 17.67 -4.74 -13.07
CA VAL A 608 17.71 -6.20 -13.18
C VAL A 608 16.48 -6.81 -12.53
N CYS A 609 15.40 -6.90 -13.27
CA CYS A 609 14.18 -7.59 -12.83
C CYS A 609 13.51 -8.30 -14.03
N PRO A 610 14.08 -9.46 -14.47
CA PRO A 610 13.56 -10.23 -15.61
C PRO A 610 12.09 -10.62 -15.48
N SER A 611 11.64 -11.04 -14.28
CA SER A 611 10.25 -11.41 -14.03
C SER A 611 9.27 -10.26 -14.27
N ARG A 612 9.65 -9.03 -13.88
CA ARG A 612 8.84 -7.84 -14.16
C ARG A 612 8.80 -7.50 -15.65
N THR A 613 9.94 -7.67 -16.35
CA THR A 613 10.01 -7.50 -17.81
C THR A 613 9.12 -8.53 -18.50
N ALA A 614 9.21 -9.79 -18.12
CA ALA A 614 8.37 -10.85 -18.65
C ALA A 614 6.86 -10.58 -18.45
N ALA A 615 6.46 -10.08 -17.28
CA ALA A 615 5.08 -9.70 -17.02
C ALA A 615 4.59 -8.56 -17.94
N ARG A 616 5.45 -7.55 -18.20
CA ARG A 616 5.14 -6.48 -19.16
C ARG A 616 5.04 -7.02 -20.60
N ASP A 617 6.00 -7.84 -21.00
CA ASP A 617 6.05 -8.37 -22.35
C ASP A 617 4.87 -9.31 -22.64
N ALA A 618 4.38 -10.04 -21.62
CA ALA A 618 3.15 -10.80 -21.69
C ALA A 618 1.91 -9.91 -21.95
N ILE A 619 1.79 -8.77 -21.28
CA ILE A 619 0.71 -7.81 -21.55
C ILE A 619 0.78 -7.31 -23.00
N ILE A 620 1.98 -7.00 -23.50
CA ILE A 620 2.19 -6.54 -24.88
C ILE A 620 1.80 -7.64 -25.87
N ALA A 621 2.26 -8.87 -25.61
CA ALA A 621 1.97 -10.01 -26.48
C ALA A 621 0.47 -10.30 -26.57
N HIS A 622 -0.22 -10.39 -25.44
CA HIS A 622 -1.66 -10.65 -25.41
C HIS A 622 -2.49 -9.52 -26.02
N SER A 623 -2.03 -8.26 -25.89
CA SER A 623 -2.75 -7.10 -26.43
C SER A 623 -2.35 -6.73 -27.86
N SER A 624 -1.47 -7.50 -28.49
CA SER A 624 -1.11 -7.33 -29.89
C SER A 624 -2.29 -7.69 -30.79
N LEU A 625 -2.66 -6.80 -31.71
CA LEU A 625 -3.70 -7.08 -32.69
C LEU A 625 -3.23 -7.97 -33.84
N ASN A 626 -1.91 -8.12 -34.01
CA ASN A 626 -1.27 -8.98 -35.00
C ASN A 626 -1.02 -10.38 -34.44
N GLN A 627 -2.07 -11.04 -33.99
CA GLN A 627 -2.01 -12.41 -33.51
C GLN A 627 -1.91 -13.39 -34.69
N SER A 628 -1.15 -14.46 -34.52
CA SER A 628 -1.06 -15.55 -35.51
C SER A 628 -2.34 -16.39 -35.61
N ASP A 629 -3.08 -16.47 -34.49
CA ASP A 629 -4.37 -17.14 -34.41
C ASP A 629 -5.49 -16.13 -34.67
N PRO A 630 -6.28 -16.31 -35.78
CA PRO A 630 -7.41 -15.45 -36.07
C PRO A 630 -8.52 -15.55 -35.02
N ASN A 631 -8.57 -16.62 -34.25
CA ASN A 631 -9.55 -16.84 -33.18
C ASN A 631 -9.16 -16.22 -31.86
N GLU A 632 -7.97 -15.56 -31.72
CA GLU A 632 -7.63 -14.86 -30.47
C GLU A 632 -8.65 -13.76 -30.15
N GLN A 633 -8.75 -13.37 -28.88
CA GLN A 633 -9.82 -12.47 -28.37
C GLN A 633 -10.00 -11.22 -29.21
N LEU A 634 -8.92 -10.57 -29.63
CA LEU A 634 -8.97 -9.32 -30.39
C LEU A 634 -7.87 -9.28 -31.44
N THR A 635 -8.29 -9.21 -32.72
CA THR A 635 -7.40 -9.07 -33.89
C THR A 635 -7.83 -7.89 -34.73
N GLU A 636 -6.99 -7.42 -35.67
CA GLU A 636 -7.38 -6.36 -36.60
C GLU A 636 -8.60 -6.75 -37.47
N GLN A 637 -8.71 -8.02 -37.84
CA GLN A 637 -9.85 -8.56 -38.59
C GLN A 637 -11.13 -8.44 -37.74
N LYS A 638 -11.08 -8.88 -36.48
CA LYS A 638 -12.23 -8.80 -35.56
C LYS A 638 -12.68 -7.36 -35.34
N ILE A 639 -11.75 -6.44 -35.09
CA ILE A 639 -12.07 -5.00 -34.96
C ILE A 639 -12.74 -4.47 -36.23
N THR A 640 -12.25 -4.88 -37.42
CA THR A 640 -12.83 -4.47 -38.68
C THR A 640 -14.25 -5.00 -38.86
N VAL A 641 -14.49 -6.28 -38.51
CA VAL A 641 -15.81 -6.89 -38.57
C VAL A 641 -16.76 -6.22 -37.60
N LEU A 642 -16.36 -6.04 -36.34
CA LEU A 642 -17.18 -5.38 -35.32
C LEU A 642 -17.58 -3.96 -35.76
N ARG A 643 -16.67 -3.20 -36.38
CA ARG A 643 -17.00 -1.88 -36.95
C ARG A 643 -18.09 -1.99 -38.02
N LYS A 644 -17.93 -2.91 -38.96
CA LYS A 644 -18.92 -3.15 -40.04
C LYS A 644 -20.26 -3.62 -39.51
N VAL A 645 -20.25 -4.42 -38.47
CA VAL A 645 -21.47 -4.83 -37.74
C VAL A 645 -22.17 -3.59 -37.22
N MET A 646 -21.46 -2.71 -36.52
CA MET A 646 -22.03 -1.48 -35.97
C MET A 646 -22.53 -0.49 -37.03
N GLU A 647 -21.86 -0.39 -38.18
CA GLU A 647 -22.34 0.39 -39.32
C GLU A 647 -23.69 -0.09 -39.85
N ARG A 648 -24.00 -1.41 -39.72
CA ARG A 648 -25.27 -2.01 -40.18
C ARG A 648 -26.35 -2.00 -39.10
N THR A 649 -26.00 -2.33 -37.85
CA THR A 649 -26.98 -2.53 -36.80
C THR A 649 -27.30 -1.23 -36.04
N GLY A 650 -26.35 -0.27 -36.04
CA GLY A 650 -26.43 0.88 -35.16
C GLY A 650 -26.21 0.49 -33.68
N THR A 651 -26.33 1.48 -32.80
CA THR A 651 -26.08 1.32 -31.35
C THR A 651 -27.28 0.86 -30.55
N GLN A 652 -28.47 0.83 -31.15
CA GLN A 652 -29.72 0.46 -30.46
C GLN A 652 -30.02 -1.03 -30.57
N ALA A 653 -29.50 -1.71 -31.59
CA ALA A 653 -29.74 -3.13 -31.82
C ALA A 653 -29.03 -3.97 -30.75
N THR A 654 -29.68 -5.06 -30.30
CA THR A 654 -29.06 -6.03 -29.40
C THR A 654 -28.32 -7.10 -30.22
N ILE A 655 -27.05 -7.28 -29.90
CA ILE A 655 -26.18 -8.26 -30.59
C ILE A 655 -25.90 -9.44 -29.64
N ILE A 656 -26.23 -10.64 -30.09
CA ILE A 656 -25.99 -11.90 -29.41
C ILE A 656 -24.77 -12.55 -30.08
N SER A 657 -23.76 -12.88 -29.31
CA SER A 657 -22.55 -13.56 -29.78
C SER A 657 -21.84 -14.20 -28.60
N ASP A 658 -21.00 -15.21 -28.85
CA ASP A 658 -20.15 -15.75 -27.80
C ASP A 658 -19.13 -14.70 -27.36
N PRO A 659 -19.12 -14.29 -26.06
CA PRO A 659 -18.13 -13.32 -25.56
C PRO A 659 -16.69 -13.84 -25.62
N LEU A 660 -16.50 -15.18 -25.61
CA LEU A 660 -15.19 -15.82 -25.62
C LEU A 660 -14.49 -15.71 -26.99
N ASN A 661 -15.21 -15.35 -28.06
CA ASN A 661 -14.61 -15.05 -29.35
C ASN A 661 -14.15 -13.60 -29.49
N GLY A 662 -14.31 -12.78 -28.43
CA GLY A 662 -13.92 -11.38 -28.37
C GLY A 662 -14.98 -10.37 -28.82
N SER A 663 -16.19 -10.83 -29.18
CA SER A 663 -17.30 -9.94 -29.55
C SER A 663 -17.68 -8.93 -28.46
N MET A 664 -17.46 -9.26 -27.18
CA MET A 664 -17.70 -8.40 -26.04
C MET A 664 -16.97 -7.05 -26.09
N TYR A 665 -15.85 -6.95 -26.82
CA TYR A 665 -15.12 -5.70 -27.00
C TYR A 665 -15.91 -4.66 -27.84
N ALA A 666 -16.95 -5.08 -28.62
CA ALA A 666 -17.79 -4.15 -29.35
C ALA A 666 -18.51 -3.16 -28.46
N GLU A 667 -18.87 -3.56 -27.24
CA GLU A 667 -19.48 -2.70 -26.22
C GLU A 667 -18.66 -1.45 -25.95
N THR A 668 -17.36 -1.60 -25.75
CA THR A 668 -16.47 -0.52 -25.34
C THR A 668 -15.72 0.14 -26.48
N LEU A 669 -15.52 -0.55 -27.61
CA LEU A 669 -14.89 0.00 -28.81
C LEU A 669 -15.86 0.82 -29.64
N PHE A 670 -17.10 0.36 -29.79
CA PHE A 670 -18.05 0.89 -30.76
C PHE A 670 -19.41 1.27 -30.17
N ASN A 671 -19.57 1.19 -28.88
CA ASN A 671 -20.84 1.50 -28.21
C ASN A 671 -21.99 0.54 -28.61
N ALA A 672 -21.64 -0.72 -28.86
CA ALA A 672 -22.63 -1.76 -29.15
C ALA A 672 -23.48 -2.07 -27.92
N SER A 673 -24.71 -2.52 -28.12
CA SER A 673 -25.52 -3.19 -27.10
C SER A 673 -25.34 -4.70 -27.23
N MET A 674 -24.38 -5.25 -26.49
CA MET A 674 -24.09 -6.68 -26.47
C MET A 674 -24.93 -7.37 -25.39
N LEU A 675 -25.64 -8.47 -25.71
CA LEU A 675 -26.27 -9.28 -24.67
C LEU A 675 -25.23 -9.82 -23.68
N TYR A 676 -24.09 -10.22 -24.19
CA TYR A 676 -22.95 -10.72 -23.42
C TYR A 676 -21.81 -9.69 -23.42
N SER A 677 -22.00 -8.61 -22.66
CA SER A 677 -21.02 -7.51 -22.54
C SER A 677 -19.73 -7.92 -21.85
N ILE A 678 -19.76 -9.03 -21.09
CA ILE A 678 -18.63 -9.60 -20.37
C ILE A 678 -18.74 -11.13 -20.35
N ILE A 679 -17.62 -11.79 -20.06
CA ILE A 679 -17.63 -13.23 -19.78
C ILE A 679 -18.40 -13.46 -18.48
N ASN A 680 -19.58 -14.09 -18.60
CA ASN A 680 -20.44 -14.36 -17.45
C ASN A 680 -20.83 -15.83 -17.36
N ALA A 681 -20.64 -16.39 -16.17
CA ALA A 681 -20.83 -17.79 -15.86
C ALA A 681 -22.21 -18.14 -15.31
N ARG A 682 -23.20 -17.24 -15.38
CA ARG A 682 -24.45 -17.45 -14.68
C ARG A 682 -25.54 -17.96 -15.60
N THR A 683 -25.66 -19.28 -15.67
CA THR A 683 -26.77 -19.98 -16.32
C THR A 683 -27.92 -20.31 -15.35
N ASP A 684 -27.68 -20.18 -14.06
CA ASP A 684 -28.54 -20.77 -13.00
C ASP A 684 -29.48 -19.77 -12.29
N VAL A 685 -29.48 -18.50 -12.69
CA VAL A 685 -30.42 -17.51 -12.15
C VAL A 685 -31.64 -17.39 -13.04
N PRO A 686 -32.85 -17.83 -12.62
CA PRO A 686 -34.05 -17.88 -13.48
C PRO A 686 -34.49 -16.54 -14.07
N SER A 687 -34.11 -15.43 -13.44
CA SER A 687 -34.44 -14.06 -13.89
C SER A 687 -33.44 -13.48 -14.89
N VAL A 688 -32.34 -14.17 -15.18
CA VAL A 688 -31.27 -13.70 -16.07
C VAL A 688 -31.49 -14.30 -17.46
N PRO A 689 -31.50 -13.50 -18.55
CA PRO A 689 -31.74 -13.99 -19.89
C PRO A 689 -30.62 -14.89 -20.42
N PHE A 690 -29.42 -14.83 -19.89
CA PHE A 690 -28.24 -15.56 -20.36
C PHE A 690 -28.52 -17.06 -20.48
N GLY A 691 -28.64 -17.82 -19.45
CA GLY A 691 -28.87 -19.25 -19.54
C GLY A 691 -30.10 -19.68 -20.37
N LYS A 692 -31.10 -18.79 -20.52
CA LYS A 692 -32.28 -19.07 -21.34
C LYS A 692 -32.00 -18.98 -22.83
N VAL A 693 -31.19 -18.01 -23.25
CA VAL A 693 -30.85 -17.81 -24.67
C VAL A 693 -29.97 -18.94 -25.15
N GLU A 694 -28.94 -19.33 -24.39
CA GLU A 694 -28.06 -20.45 -24.75
C GLU A 694 -28.85 -21.78 -24.80
N THR A 695 -29.73 -22.00 -23.83
CA THR A 695 -30.58 -23.21 -23.77
C THR A 695 -31.57 -23.25 -24.93
N ALA A 696 -32.22 -22.13 -25.23
CA ALA A 696 -33.12 -22.04 -26.37
C ALA A 696 -32.38 -22.27 -27.70
N PHE A 697 -31.21 -21.64 -27.85
CA PHE A 697 -30.42 -21.79 -29.07
C PHE A 697 -29.91 -23.24 -29.25
N ALA A 698 -29.53 -23.91 -28.16
CA ALA A 698 -29.11 -25.32 -28.20
C ALA A 698 -30.24 -26.31 -28.44
N SER A 699 -31.51 -25.90 -28.30
CA SER A 699 -32.66 -26.81 -28.46
C SER A 699 -32.91 -27.30 -29.89
N GLY A 700 -32.45 -26.56 -30.90
CA GLY A 700 -32.81 -26.80 -32.32
C GLY A 700 -34.22 -26.33 -32.68
N ASP A 701 -34.98 -25.76 -31.73
CA ASP A 701 -36.35 -25.27 -31.97
C ASP A 701 -36.36 -23.76 -32.23
N GLY A 702 -36.52 -23.35 -33.48
CA GLY A 702 -36.58 -21.96 -33.89
C GLY A 702 -37.67 -21.13 -33.21
N GLN A 703 -38.83 -21.73 -32.90
CA GLN A 703 -39.94 -21.04 -32.20
C GLN A 703 -39.52 -20.75 -30.75
N GLN A 704 -38.83 -21.70 -30.09
CA GLN A 704 -38.32 -21.48 -28.75
C GLN A 704 -37.25 -20.39 -28.74
N VAL A 705 -36.38 -20.34 -29.74
CA VAL A 705 -35.36 -19.28 -29.90
C VAL A 705 -36.03 -17.93 -30.04
N LEU A 706 -36.96 -17.77 -31.00
CA LEU A 706 -37.68 -16.50 -31.22
C LEU A 706 -38.49 -16.09 -29.98
N GLY A 707 -39.21 -17.04 -29.36
CA GLY A 707 -39.93 -16.79 -28.12
C GLY A 707 -39.09 -16.35 -26.92
N THR A 708 -37.78 -16.64 -26.97
CA THR A 708 -36.82 -16.26 -25.92
C THR A 708 -36.09 -14.96 -26.26
N VAL A 709 -35.70 -14.76 -27.52
CA VAL A 709 -34.87 -13.63 -27.95
C VAL A 709 -35.71 -12.38 -28.23
N CYS A 710 -36.81 -12.49 -29.00
CA CYS A 710 -37.60 -11.33 -29.40
C CYS A 710 -38.21 -10.50 -28.26
N PRO A 711 -38.53 -11.05 -27.06
CA PRO A 711 -38.96 -10.26 -25.92
C PRO A 711 -37.83 -9.60 -25.13
N LEU A 712 -36.57 -9.73 -25.51
CA LEU A 712 -35.46 -9.16 -24.75
C LEU A 712 -35.44 -7.63 -24.80
N THR A 713 -35.72 -7.08 -25.97
CA THR A 713 -35.73 -5.63 -26.21
C THR A 713 -36.79 -5.25 -27.23
N ASP A 714 -37.11 -3.95 -27.30
CA ASP A 714 -37.98 -3.40 -28.39
C ASP A 714 -37.15 -3.07 -29.66
N ALA A 715 -35.87 -3.40 -29.67
CA ALA A 715 -34.95 -3.11 -30.78
C ALA A 715 -34.65 -4.40 -31.56
N PRO A 716 -34.21 -4.29 -32.83
CA PRO A 716 -33.83 -5.46 -33.61
C PRO A 716 -32.71 -6.26 -32.95
N GLU A 717 -32.86 -7.59 -32.94
CA GLU A 717 -31.89 -8.52 -32.41
C GLU A 717 -31.09 -9.18 -33.55
N TYR A 718 -29.78 -9.27 -33.33
CA TYR A 718 -28.85 -9.87 -34.29
C TYR A 718 -28.03 -10.96 -33.62
N PHE A 719 -27.66 -11.97 -34.40
CA PHE A 719 -26.71 -13.02 -34.03
C PHE A 719 -25.42 -12.85 -34.84
N LEU A 720 -24.28 -12.79 -34.16
CA LEU A 720 -22.97 -12.62 -34.80
C LEU A 720 -22.10 -13.86 -34.57
N THR A 721 -21.69 -14.50 -35.66
CA THR A 721 -20.61 -15.48 -35.63
C THR A 721 -19.27 -14.83 -35.97
N MET A 722 -18.24 -15.06 -35.17
CA MET A 722 -16.93 -14.44 -35.35
C MET A 722 -15.78 -15.40 -34.96
N GLY A 723 -15.86 -16.62 -35.47
CA GLY A 723 -14.90 -17.69 -35.24
C GLY A 723 -15.03 -18.37 -33.87
N ASP A 724 -14.09 -19.23 -33.54
CA ASP A 724 -14.07 -20.04 -32.36
C ASP A 724 -13.72 -19.20 -31.10
N GLN A 725 -13.90 -19.83 -29.96
CA GLN A 725 -13.49 -19.30 -28.67
C GLN A 725 -11.97 -19.14 -28.59
N ALA A 726 -11.51 -17.98 -28.11
CA ALA A 726 -10.08 -17.66 -28.06
C ALA A 726 -9.28 -18.67 -27.24
N GLN A 727 -8.10 -19.04 -27.75
CA GLN A 727 -7.18 -19.98 -27.12
C GLN A 727 -6.76 -19.51 -25.71
N SER A 728 -6.53 -18.22 -25.53
CA SER A 728 -6.18 -17.62 -24.25
C SER A 728 -7.29 -17.75 -23.18
N LEU A 729 -8.53 -18.05 -23.57
CA LEU A 729 -9.67 -18.25 -22.70
C LEU A 729 -10.08 -19.73 -22.49
N GLN A 730 -9.30 -20.68 -22.98
CA GLN A 730 -9.61 -22.11 -22.85
C GLN A 730 -9.71 -22.61 -21.40
N SER A 731 -9.05 -21.95 -20.47
CA SER A 731 -9.12 -22.27 -19.05
C SER A 731 -10.42 -21.79 -18.37
N PHE A 732 -11.28 -21.05 -19.09
CA PHE A 732 -12.52 -20.54 -18.52
C PHE A 732 -13.52 -21.70 -18.31
N PRO A 733 -14.01 -21.92 -17.08
CA PRO A 733 -14.74 -23.14 -16.71
C PRO A 733 -16.14 -23.27 -17.33
N TYR A 734 -16.70 -22.17 -17.84
CA TYR A 734 -18.08 -22.12 -18.37
C TYR A 734 -18.14 -21.96 -19.89
N ARG A 735 -17.06 -22.24 -20.58
CA ARG A 735 -16.97 -22.08 -22.03
C ARG A 735 -18.01 -22.91 -22.80
N ALA A 736 -18.31 -24.12 -22.33
CA ALA A 736 -19.24 -25.03 -22.96
C ALA A 736 -20.68 -24.50 -23.04
N GLN A 737 -21.04 -23.52 -22.25
CA GLN A 737 -22.39 -22.91 -22.33
C GLN A 737 -22.65 -22.22 -23.67
N TYR A 738 -21.59 -21.84 -24.41
CA TYR A 738 -21.71 -21.15 -25.71
C TYR A 738 -21.44 -22.07 -26.90
N ASP A 739 -21.22 -23.38 -26.71
CA ASP A 739 -20.86 -24.31 -27.79
C ASP A 739 -21.92 -24.35 -28.91
N SER A 740 -23.21 -24.17 -28.57
CA SER A 740 -24.30 -24.13 -29.57
C SER A 740 -24.16 -22.96 -30.56
N PHE A 741 -23.53 -21.84 -30.15
CA PHE A 741 -23.29 -20.66 -31.00
C PHE A 741 -22.24 -20.90 -32.07
N HIS A 742 -21.49 -22.02 -32.01
CA HIS A 742 -20.47 -22.45 -32.95
C HIS A 742 -20.90 -23.67 -33.76
N ASN A 743 -22.12 -24.17 -33.56
CA ASN A 743 -22.62 -25.34 -34.30
C ASN A 743 -23.17 -24.91 -35.66
N GLU A 744 -22.38 -25.10 -36.73
CA GLU A 744 -22.73 -24.70 -38.09
C GLU A 744 -24.02 -25.37 -38.55
N GLU A 745 -24.22 -26.71 -38.29
CA GLU A 745 -25.42 -27.44 -38.67
C GLU A 745 -26.69 -26.86 -38.04
N LEU A 746 -26.57 -26.40 -36.78
CA LEU A 746 -27.67 -25.78 -36.03
C LEU A 746 -28.00 -24.38 -36.59
N ILE A 747 -26.96 -23.60 -36.90
CA ILE A 747 -27.12 -22.28 -37.49
C ILE A 747 -27.77 -22.36 -38.87
N ASP A 748 -27.31 -23.30 -39.71
CA ASP A 748 -27.89 -23.52 -41.01
C ASP A 748 -29.35 -23.95 -40.92
N ALA A 749 -29.70 -24.85 -40.00
CA ALA A 749 -31.08 -25.25 -39.75
C ALA A 749 -31.97 -24.05 -39.33
N TYR A 750 -31.44 -23.10 -38.52
CA TYR A 750 -32.16 -21.90 -38.20
C TYR A 750 -32.28 -20.91 -39.37
N VAL A 751 -31.31 -20.89 -40.28
CA VAL A 751 -31.41 -20.10 -41.51
C VAL A 751 -32.45 -20.68 -42.43
N ASP A 752 -32.45 -21.98 -42.64
CA ASP A 752 -33.43 -22.70 -43.49
C ASP A 752 -34.83 -22.60 -42.91
N GLY A 753 -35.00 -22.61 -41.59
CA GLY A 753 -36.26 -22.45 -40.88
C GLY A 753 -36.74 -21.01 -40.78
N GLY A 754 -35.96 -20.02 -41.22
CA GLY A 754 -36.34 -18.60 -41.16
C GLY A 754 -36.20 -17.98 -39.74
N THR A 755 -35.65 -18.73 -38.78
CA THR A 755 -35.34 -18.22 -37.42
C THR A 755 -34.23 -17.17 -37.46
N LEU A 756 -33.23 -17.42 -38.34
CA LEU A 756 -32.11 -16.50 -38.61
C LEU A 756 -32.13 -16.09 -40.10
N VAL A 757 -31.97 -14.81 -40.36
CA VAL A 757 -31.84 -14.25 -41.72
C VAL A 757 -30.43 -13.68 -41.88
N LYS A 758 -29.63 -14.22 -42.80
CA LYS A 758 -28.24 -13.75 -43.04
C LYS A 758 -28.30 -12.31 -43.61
N VAL A 759 -27.73 -11.38 -42.89
CA VAL A 759 -27.70 -9.94 -43.25
C VAL A 759 -26.38 -9.55 -43.90
N ALA A 760 -25.29 -10.16 -43.44
CA ALA A 760 -23.97 -9.90 -43.97
C ALA A 760 -23.06 -11.11 -43.85
N ASP A 761 -22.20 -11.27 -44.87
CA ASP A 761 -21.15 -12.27 -44.92
C ASP A 761 -19.80 -11.62 -44.67
N TYR A 762 -19.05 -12.12 -43.71
CA TYR A 762 -17.72 -11.68 -43.35
C TYR A 762 -16.65 -12.78 -43.53
N SER A 763 -16.95 -13.83 -44.29
CA SER A 763 -16.07 -14.98 -44.52
C SER A 763 -14.70 -14.60 -45.09
N GLN A 764 -14.60 -13.43 -45.73
CA GLN A 764 -13.33 -12.85 -46.17
C GLN A 764 -12.35 -12.48 -45.03
N TYR A 765 -12.84 -12.36 -43.79
CA TYR A 765 -12.04 -12.09 -42.61
C TYR A 765 -11.79 -13.30 -41.74
N GLY A 766 -12.67 -14.32 -41.83
CA GLY A 766 -12.56 -15.57 -41.13
C GLY A 766 -13.68 -16.53 -41.57
N GLN A 767 -13.38 -17.80 -41.70
CA GLN A 767 -14.33 -18.80 -42.17
C GLN A 767 -15.58 -18.83 -41.27
N GLY A 768 -16.77 -18.81 -41.85
CA GLY A 768 -18.04 -18.88 -41.15
C GLY A 768 -18.45 -17.58 -40.41
N TRP A 769 -17.70 -16.47 -40.59
CA TRP A 769 -18.06 -15.22 -39.96
C TRP A 769 -19.23 -14.55 -40.69
N ALA A 770 -20.33 -14.28 -39.96
CA ALA A 770 -21.52 -13.70 -40.56
C ALA A 770 -22.38 -12.99 -39.51
N LEU A 771 -23.19 -12.08 -39.98
CA LEU A 771 -24.23 -11.42 -39.18
C LEU A 771 -25.59 -11.90 -39.64
N TYR A 772 -26.42 -12.32 -38.71
CA TYR A 772 -27.78 -12.73 -38.91
C TYR A 772 -28.74 -11.83 -38.14
N ARG A 773 -29.94 -11.59 -38.64
CA ARG A 773 -31.07 -10.98 -37.92
C ARG A 773 -32.00 -12.09 -37.45
N PHE A 774 -32.48 -12.03 -36.23
CA PHE A 774 -33.56 -12.92 -35.81
C PHE A 774 -34.88 -12.57 -36.52
N GLY A 775 -35.62 -13.61 -36.91
CA GLY A 775 -36.93 -13.47 -37.60
C GLY A 775 -38.06 -13.08 -36.66
N CYS A 776 -37.83 -12.12 -35.77
CA CYS A 776 -38.83 -11.58 -34.89
C CYS A 776 -39.89 -10.86 -35.74
N ALA A 777 -41.17 -11.05 -35.42
CA ALA A 777 -42.23 -10.29 -36.07
C ALA A 777 -42.09 -8.80 -35.72
N ASP A 778 -42.10 -7.93 -36.73
CA ASP A 778 -42.01 -6.49 -36.58
C ASP A 778 -43.22 -5.92 -35.82
#